data_e5ac73461d12a1cefc4cdd22edf143f6
#
_entry.id   e5ac73461d12a1cefc4cdd22edf143f6
#
_cell.length_a   1.000
_cell.length_b   1.000
_cell.length_c   1.000
_cell.angle_alpha   90.00
_cell.angle_beta   90.00
_cell.angle_gamma   90.00
#
_symmetry.space_group_name_H-M   'P 1'
#
loop_
_entity.id
_entity.type
_entity.pdbx_description
1 polymer ?
#
loop_
_entity_poly.entity_id
_entity_poly.type
_entity_poly.pdbx_seq_one_letter_code
_entity_poly.pdbx_strand_id
1 'polypeptide(L)'
;MIAHQAFTIMPPAVAAVAEHPHLQHQAHRSLTAQMRRIAERCALFVPHPVAVAQIDTAVRESEGGIVALECETGGGATALICWLAATRRWAFWLPEDDAGAGLTALCAQVLALSDLPIPLVPPVAARDALTIERLLEEAGAKRQSGDPLVVVIGRIPDATRTPTPPSLPVCVPPGVVVVMATTPGEQQPVIDERITARVMLQSNETWLTEMAAHRSVHRRLATVIASRSQGSPLYVRLAPGLAATRVLDIRRLPHGLSALHQRWWEGLDAQGRALAHMLAAAHHPLPVSLIAALAACAEDAITRLLQRWGPLIERTDEGVRFYHRATRAFIMHASPDGIAAAHARFVELVQTRSNGAPERSGWQDEQTLSREFARHITLGGAATRRMIDIVVRRTWVRAQERRTGDLSDAANDALWMLRATAEDGPALHLVRAAALAGALTFLSRSLPPHAPAEVFAAAVDRGQPRDATMRRIRAMIDQLPDGRDKALALRHLGEVCYTLRMRAPAMRMLSEALDLEAPGPTRQWRDQHEETLVALARAAIGIGAPDTALGITTRIVHTERRGMIETEVVRWLIAHGRRSRAEEVAYAISHPGNHDWAMAEVAIAHARAGDYERAGLVLDTLRAATAVAWVTAELACDAARRGNPRAVDRVMLLPNPALRDRALAQVARVLIVQVAPETALEVARMIDDHETRARCLIDMALDHPPVAAQALDEAATAAVAVEGEERASVIAALAAAEAASGQFQVGMRMAALLPEGEERDRAHSRIAIALARRGDYTTAETVALTITDEDERGWALDELARILAANGRHREAFALAAQIGDDAARARLEADLAIAWARSGAAAAAHARAGQIAVPAERARAQAAIAHSLVETGARARVFTDIAGVLPPDTRSRYLLAAAQALAAHGLPDDAGEVALLIPRPLERARALVATARATAGAGDLQRAQRLLGQAFLTIAPLGRTETLQCIGWASDTLALIGGAELLLTAAAALDEIDAWLVN
;
A
#
# COMPACT_ATOMS: atom_id res chain seq x y z
N MET A 1 -35.02 -35.89 -21.04
CA MET A 1 -33.80 -36.72 -21.20
C MET A 1 -32.51 -35.89 -21.31
N ILE A 2 -32.51 -34.71 -21.96
CA ILE A 2 -31.29 -33.89 -22.10
C ILE A 2 -30.93 -33.16 -20.78
N ALA A 3 -31.89 -32.81 -19.94
CA ALA A 3 -31.64 -32.15 -18.65
C ALA A 3 -30.94 -33.05 -17.60
N HIS A 4 -31.01 -34.38 -17.74
CA HIS A 4 -30.35 -35.34 -16.85
C HIS A 4 -28.87 -35.59 -17.21
N GLN A 5 -28.44 -35.31 -18.46
CA GLN A 5 -27.03 -35.47 -18.85
C GLN A 5 -26.13 -34.29 -18.45
N ALA A 6 -26.70 -33.13 -18.19
CA ALA A 6 -25.92 -31.94 -17.77
C ALA A 6 -25.35 -32.03 -16.33
N PHE A 7 -25.88 -32.94 -15.51
CA PHE A 7 -25.39 -33.14 -14.13
C PHE A 7 -24.15 -34.03 -14.01
N THR A 8 -23.64 -34.57 -15.13
CA THR A 8 -22.56 -35.56 -15.09
C THR A 8 -21.16 -35.01 -15.43
N ILE A 9 -21.03 -33.75 -15.79
CA ILE A 9 -19.71 -33.17 -16.10
C ILE A 9 -19.19 -32.49 -14.85
N MET A 10 -18.30 -33.16 -14.13
CA MET A 10 -17.50 -32.54 -13.10
C MET A 10 -16.40 -31.71 -13.81
N PRO A 11 -16.31 -30.39 -13.57
CA PRO A 11 -15.24 -29.57 -14.14
C PRO A 11 -13.89 -30.17 -13.79
N PRO A 12 -12.90 -30.20 -14.70
CA PRO A 12 -11.61 -30.82 -14.44
C PRO A 12 -10.84 -30.21 -13.23
N ALA A 13 -11.02 -28.93 -12.98
CA ALA A 13 -10.44 -28.28 -11.80
C ALA A 13 -11.08 -28.78 -10.49
N VAL A 14 -12.38 -29.06 -10.47
CA VAL A 14 -13.09 -29.65 -9.31
C VAL A 14 -12.70 -31.11 -9.10
N ALA A 15 -12.50 -31.85 -10.17
CA ALA A 15 -11.98 -33.22 -10.10
C ALA A 15 -10.59 -33.24 -9.43
N ALA A 16 -9.69 -32.29 -9.78
CA ALA A 16 -8.40 -32.15 -9.13
C ALA A 16 -8.53 -31.84 -7.62
N VAL A 17 -9.47 -30.98 -7.21
CA VAL A 17 -9.74 -30.71 -5.78
C VAL A 17 -10.27 -31.96 -5.07
N ALA A 18 -11.06 -32.80 -5.73
CA ALA A 18 -11.62 -34.04 -5.16
C ALA A 18 -10.53 -35.08 -4.82
N GLU A 19 -9.37 -35.02 -5.46
CA GLU A 19 -8.19 -35.85 -5.14
C GLU A 19 -7.54 -35.46 -3.80
N HIS A 20 -7.90 -34.30 -3.24
CA HIS A 20 -7.39 -33.76 -1.98
C HIS A 20 -8.54 -33.57 -0.96
N PRO A 21 -8.84 -34.56 -0.09
CA PRO A 21 -10.00 -34.55 0.80
C PRO A 21 -10.10 -33.31 1.70
N HIS A 22 -8.96 -32.77 2.15
CA HIS A 22 -8.89 -31.57 2.99
C HIS A 22 -9.30 -30.29 2.23
N LEU A 23 -8.87 -30.13 0.97
CA LEU A 23 -9.28 -29.00 0.12
C LEU A 23 -10.75 -29.12 -0.28
N GLN A 24 -11.19 -30.35 -0.57
CA GLN A 24 -12.59 -30.64 -0.88
C GLN A 24 -13.51 -30.23 0.27
N HIS A 25 -13.16 -30.59 1.53
CA HIS A 25 -13.98 -30.25 2.69
C HIS A 25 -14.15 -28.74 2.86
N GLN A 26 -13.08 -27.98 2.69
CA GLN A 26 -13.10 -26.51 2.83
C GLN A 26 -13.88 -25.80 1.71
N ALA A 27 -13.75 -26.26 0.49
CA ALA A 27 -14.34 -25.62 -0.68
C ALA A 27 -15.73 -26.19 -1.05
N HIS A 28 -16.20 -27.27 -0.41
CA HIS A 28 -17.35 -28.07 -0.83
C HIS A 28 -18.62 -27.26 -1.13
N ARG A 29 -19.03 -26.38 -0.21
CA ARG A 29 -20.28 -25.60 -0.38
C ARG A 29 -20.18 -24.64 -1.56
N SER A 30 -19.07 -23.92 -1.68
CA SER A 30 -18.86 -22.96 -2.75
C SER A 30 -18.67 -23.62 -4.11
N LEU A 31 -17.89 -24.70 -4.17
CA LEU A 31 -17.74 -25.49 -5.42
C LEU A 31 -19.06 -26.06 -5.88
N THR A 32 -19.89 -26.61 -4.98
CA THR A 32 -21.20 -27.16 -5.33
C THR A 32 -22.13 -26.08 -5.92
N ALA A 33 -22.15 -24.88 -5.32
CA ALA A 33 -22.95 -23.77 -5.85
C ALA A 33 -22.46 -23.31 -7.23
N GLN A 34 -21.13 -23.17 -7.41
CA GLN A 34 -20.54 -22.79 -8.69
C GLN A 34 -20.73 -23.86 -9.77
N MET A 35 -20.60 -25.16 -9.44
CA MET A 35 -20.88 -26.28 -10.36
C MET A 35 -22.32 -26.27 -10.84
N ARG A 36 -23.29 -26.04 -9.94
CA ARG A 36 -24.69 -25.93 -10.33
C ARG A 36 -24.90 -24.84 -11.37
N ARG A 37 -24.29 -23.63 -11.14
CA ARG A 37 -24.36 -22.52 -12.12
C ARG A 37 -23.71 -22.87 -13.44
N ILE A 38 -22.57 -23.52 -13.43
CA ILE A 38 -21.92 -23.99 -14.65
C ILE A 38 -22.86 -24.89 -15.40
N ALA A 39 -23.46 -25.89 -14.74
CA ALA A 39 -24.42 -26.81 -15.35
C ALA A 39 -25.63 -26.07 -15.95
N GLU A 40 -26.26 -25.16 -15.22
CA GLU A 40 -27.40 -24.37 -15.67
C GLU A 40 -27.07 -23.45 -16.86
N ARG A 41 -25.89 -22.82 -16.86
CA ARG A 41 -25.44 -21.92 -17.93
C ARG A 41 -25.02 -22.69 -19.19
N CYS A 42 -24.44 -23.87 -19.02
CA CYS A 42 -24.00 -24.73 -20.14
C CYS A 42 -25.12 -25.59 -20.76
N ALA A 43 -26.20 -25.89 -20.03
CA ALA A 43 -27.23 -26.84 -20.41
C ALA A 43 -27.81 -26.65 -21.83
N LEU A 44 -27.82 -25.44 -22.36
CA LEU A 44 -28.32 -25.11 -23.68
C LEU A 44 -27.43 -24.09 -24.41
N PHE A 45 -26.17 -24.04 -24.03
CA PHE A 45 -25.19 -23.12 -24.62
C PHE A 45 -24.43 -23.81 -25.75
N VAL A 46 -24.36 -23.15 -26.90
CA VAL A 46 -23.53 -23.57 -28.04
C VAL A 46 -22.28 -22.66 -28.03
N PRO A 47 -21.07 -23.22 -27.88
CA PRO A 47 -19.86 -22.40 -27.84
C PRO A 47 -19.61 -21.69 -29.18
N HIS A 48 -19.14 -20.47 -29.14
CA HIS A 48 -18.77 -19.70 -30.34
C HIS A 48 -17.37 -20.12 -30.80
N PRO A 49 -17.19 -20.86 -31.91
CA PRO A 49 -15.93 -21.52 -32.24
C PRO A 49 -14.75 -20.55 -32.46
N VAL A 50 -15.02 -19.40 -33.09
CA VAL A 50 -14.01 -18.37 -33.33
C VAL A 50 -13.52 -17.74 -32.02
N ALA A 51 -14.42 -17.39 -31.11
CA ALA A 51 -14.06 -16.83 -29.83
C ALA A 51 -13.25 -17.82 -28.97
N VAL A 52 -13.65 -19.11 -28.97
CA VAL A 52 -12.89 -20.16 -28.30
C VAL A 52 -11.47 -20.25 -28.83
N ALA A 53 -11.30 -20.28 -30.17
CA ALA A 53 -9.99 -20.36 -30.80
C ALA A 53 -9.13 -19.13 -30.50
N GLN A 54 -9.72 -17.94 -30.49
CA GLN A 54 -9.05 -16.70 -30.12
C GLN A 54 -8.59 -16.67 -28.65
N ILE A 55 -9.44 -17.16 -27.73
CA ILE A 55 -9.07 -17.27 -26.31
C ILE A 55 -7.93 -18.29 -26.15
N ASP A 56 -8.04 -19.49 -26.75
CA ASP A 56 -7.01 -20.53 -26.66
C ASP A 56 -5.67 -20.04 -27.25
N THR A 57 -5.69 -19.18 -28.28
CA THR A 57 -4.48 -18.55 -28.85
C THR A 57 -3.92 -17.49 -27.93
N ALA A 58 -4.75 -16.56 -27.46
CA ALA A 58 -4.33 -15.50 -26.54
C ALA A 58 -3.73 -16.07 -25.24
N VAL A 59 -4.29 -17.15 -24.70
CA VAL A 59 -3.75 -17.84 -23.51
C VAL A 59 -2.37 -18.45 -23.79
N ARG A 60 -2.17 -19.09 -24.93
CA ARG A 60 -0.88 -19.72 -25.28
C ARG A 60 0.22 -18.71 -25.58
N GLU A 61 -0.13 -17.55 -26.12
CA GLU A 61 0.82 -16.51 -26.48
C GLU A 61 1.14 -15.57 -25.33
N SER A 62 0.36 -15.59 -24.24
CA SER A 62 0.59 -14.77 -23.03
C SER A 62 1.57 -15.45 -22.08
N GLU A 63 2.65 -14.75 -21.73
CA GLU A 63 3.55 -15.16 -20.64
C GLU A 63 2.97 -14.90 -19.25
N GLY A 64 1.86 -14.13 -19.15
CA GLY A 64 1.10 -13.76 -17.97
C GLY A 64 0.24 -12.53 -18.27
N GLY A 65 -0.76 -12.26 -17.42
CA GLY A 65 -1.63 -11.09 -17.55
C GLY A 65 -3.11 -11.42 -17.74
N ILE A 66 -3.88 -10.47 -18.27
CA ILE A 66 -5.35 -10.56 -18.39
C ILE A 66 -5.77 -10.63 -19.86
N VAL A 67 -6.54 -11.67 -20.18
CA VAL A 67 -7.28 -11.79 -21.45
C VAL A 67 -8.73 -11.34 -21.21
N ALA A 68 -9.09 -10.16 -21.71
CA ALA A 68 -10.44 -9.63 -21.58
C ALA A 68 -11.37 -10.22 -22.66
N LEU A 69 -12.45 -10.86 -22.21
CA LEU A 69 -13.55 -11.29 -23.09
C LEU A 69 -14.62 -10.20 -23.12
N GLU A 70 -14.61 -9.40 -24.16
CA GLU A 70 -15.51 -8.25 -24.30
C GLU A 70 -16.79 -8.62 -25.02
N CYS A 71 -17.93 -8.31 -24.41
CA CYS A 71 -19.23 -8.38 -25.08
C CYS A 71 -20.24 -7.45 -24.42
N GLU A 72 -21.26 -7.08 -25.21
CA GLU A 72 -22.43 -6.36 -24.69
C GLU A 72 -23.21 -7.17 -23.65
N THR A 73 -24.00 -6.49 -22.82
CA THR A 73 -24.83 -7.15 -21.80
C THR A 73 -25.84 -8.11 -22.48
N GLY A 74 -25.77 -9.38 -22.11
CA GLY A 74 -26.56 -10.43 -22.74
C GLY A 74 -25.89 -11.08 -23.96
N GLY A 75 -24.64 -10.71 -24.29
CA GLY A 75 -23.88 -11.28 -25.41
C GLY A 75 -23.28 -12.68 -25.19
N GLY A 76 -23.45 -13.27 -24.00
CA GLY A 76 -23.12 -14.69 -23.75
C GLY A 76 -21.75 -14.93 -23.10
N ALA A 77 -20.96 -13.91 -22.72
CA ALA A 77 -19.63 -14.09 -22.11
C ALA A 77 -19.66 -14.98 -20.86
N THR A 78 -20.59 -14.77 -19.92
CA THR A 78 -20.72 -15.61 -18.73
C THR A 78 -20.98 -17.06 -19.06
N ALA A 79 -21.80 -17.34 -20.07
CA ALA A 79 -22.08 -18.72 -20.51
C ALA A 79 -20.84 -19.34 -21.17
N LEU A 80 -20.09 -18.58 -21.96
CA LEU A 80 -18.82 -19.03 -22.55
C LEU A 80 -17.77 -19.32 -21.46
N ILE A 81 -17.66 -18.46 -20.46
CA ILE A 81 -16.78 -18.68 -19.29
C ILE A 81 -17.16 -19.95 -18.54
N CYS A 82 -18.46 -20.18 -18.27
CA CYS A 82 -18.91 -21.39 -17.64
C CYS A 82 -18.58 -22.63 -18.50
N TRP A 83 -18.71 -22.53 -19.82
CA TRP A 83 -18.37 -23.61 -20.74
C TRP A 83 -16.87 -23.93 -20.75
N LEU A 84 -16.02 -22.89 -20.75
CA LEU A 84 -14.55 -23.02 -20.61
C LEU A 84 -14.19 -23.71 -19.29
N ALA A 85 -14.76 -23.26 -18.17
CA ALA A 85 -14.59 -23.89 -16.87
C ALA A 85 -15.03 -25.35 -16.81
N ALA A 86 -16.11 -25.72 -17.54
CA ALA A 86 -16.61 -27.10 -17.62
C ALA A 86 -15.72 -28.01 -18.47
N THR A 87 -15.06 -27.48 -19.50
CA THR A 87 -14.37 -28.27 -20.53
C THR A 87 -12.83 -28.21 -20.47
N ARG A 88 -12.27 -27.24 -19.80
CA ARG A 88 -10.81 -27.01 -19.67
C ARG A 88 -10.34 -27.31 -18.26
N ARG A 89 -9.08 -27.68 -18.09
CA ARG A 89 -8.42 -27.84 -16.78
C ARG A 89 -7.96 -26.47 -16.22
N TRP A 90 -8.92 -25.52 -16.13
CA TRP A 90 -8.73 -24.16 -15.72
C TRP A 90 -9.41 -23.90 -14.38
N ALA A 91 -8.75 -23.18 -13.46
CA ALA A 91 -9.39 -22.73 -12.25
C ALA A 91 -10.47 -21.69 -12.58
N PHE A 92 -11.54 -21.61 -11.80
CA PHE A 92 -12.62 -20.69 -12.09
C PHE A 92 -13.21 -20.06 -10.84
N TRP A 93 -13.73 -18.84 -11.03
CA TRP A 93 -14.47 -18.11 -10.01
C TRP A 93 -15.61 -17.31 -10.64
N LEU A 94 -16.82 -17.53 -10.12
CA LEU A 94 -18.04 -16.87 -10.55
C LEU A 94 -18.55 -15.96 -9.43
N PRO A 95 -18.15 -14.65 -9.38
CA PRO A 95 -18.33 -13.77 -8.22
C PRO A 95 -19.75 -13.17 -8.14
N GLU A 96 -20.82 -13.95 -8.12
CA GLU A 96 -22.19 -13.38 -8.14
C GLU A 96 -22.81 -13.18 -6.75
N ASP A 97 -22.63 -14.09 -5.76
CA ASP A 97 -23.41 -14.07 -4.52
C ASP A 97 -22.60 -14.07 -3.22
N ASP A 98 -21.43 -14.73 -3.16
CA ASP A 98 -20.54 -14.75 -2.01
C ASP A 98 -19.08 -14.70 -2.47
N ALA A 99 -18.53 -13.49 -2.51
CA ALA A 99 -17.17 -13.27 -2.97
C ALA A 99 -16.13 -14.02 -2.11
N GLY A 100 -16.35 -14.09 -0.78
CA GLY A 100 -15.39 -14.71 0.13
C GLY A 100 -15.33 -16.24 0.00
N ALA A 101 -16.46 -16.90 0.00
CA ALA A 101 -16.52 -18.37 -0.19
C ALA A 101 -16.04 -18.77 -1.58
N GLY A 102 -16.35 -17.95 -2.59
CA GLY A 102 -15.88 -18.15 -3.97
C GLY A 102 -14.37 -18.08 -4.11
N LEU A 103 -13.70 -17.17 -3.39
CA LEU A 103 -12.25 -17.07 -3.37
C LEU A 103 -11.58 -18.26 -2.67
N THR A 104 -12.19 -18.79 -1.60
CA THR A 104 -11.71 -20.03 -0.95
C THR A 104 -11.74 -21.20 -1.94
N ALA A 105 -12.83 -21.33 -2.74
CA ALA A 105 -12.93 -22.34 -3.76
C ALA A 105 -11.90 -22.14 -4.90
N LEU A 106 -11.61 -20.91 -5.28
CA LEU A 106 -10.55 -20.57 -6.24
C LEU A 106 -9.18 -20.99 -5.72
N CYS A 107 -8.85 -20.63 -4.48
CA CYS A 107 -7.58 -21.02 -3.86
C CYS A 107 -7.41 -22.55 -3.80
N ALA A 108 -8.46 -23.29 -3.44
CA ALA A 108 -8.43 -24.75 -3.44
C ALA A 108 -8.14 -25.34 -4.83
N GLN A 109 -8.73 -24.76 -5.88
CA GLN A 109 -8.49 -25.19 -7.27
C GLN A 109 -7.06 -24.88 -7.71
N VAL A 110 -6.54 -23.68 -7.40
CA VAL A 110 -5.15 -23.28 -7.72
C VAL A 110 -4.17 -24.21 -7.03
N LEU A 111 -4.37 -24.52 -5.74
CA LEU A 111 -3.53 -25.46 -4.99
C LEU A 111 -3.52 -26.85 -5.63
N ALA A 112 -4.70 -27.40 -5.93
CA ALA A 112 -4.83 -28.74 -6.54
C ALA A 112 -4.26 -28.81 -7.96
N LEU A 113 -4.43 -27.75 -8.78
CA LEU A 113 -3.92 -27.72 -10.15
C LEU A 113 -2.41 -27.50 -10.24
N SER A 114 -1.80 -26.91 -9.19
CA SER A 114 -0.37 -26.57 -9.16
C SER A 114 0.45 -27.50 -8.29
N ASP A 115 -0.17 -28.46 -7.62
CA ASP A 115 0.46 -29.40 -6.68
C ASP A 115 1.38 -28.67 -5.67
N LEU A 116 0.82 -27.64 -5.03
CA LEU A 116 1.54 -26.85 -4.05
C LEU A 116 1.44 -27.50 -2.67
N PRO A 117 2.56 -27.61 -1.93
CA PRO A 117 2.58 -28.24 -0.60
C PRO A 117 2.01 -27.35 0.51
N ILE A 118 1.14 -26.39 0.17
CA ILE A 118 0.58 -25.47 1.13
C ILE A 118 -0.58 -26.14 1.87
N PRO A 119 -0.49 -26.29 3.21
CA PRO A 119 -1.63 -26.74 3.98
C PRO A 119 -2.73 -25.68 3.98
N LEU A 120 -3.98 -26.10 3.89
CA LEU A 120 -5.21 -25.35 4.19
C LEU A 120 -5.11 -23.83 4.07
N VAL A 121 -5.73 -23.26 3.02
CA VAL A 121 -5.98 -21.80 2.98
C VAL A 121 -7.13 -21.50 3.95
N PRO A 122 -6.93 -20.76 5.04
CA PRO A 122 -8.03 -20.39 5.92
C PRO A 122 -9.08 -19.60 5.10
N PRO A 123 -10.38 -19.79 5.32
CA PRO A 123 -11.43 -19.04 4.61
C PRO A 123 -11.25 -17.52 4.65
N VAL A 124 -10.69 -17.02 5.74
CA VAL A 124 -10.39 -15.60 5.94
C VAL A 124 -9.17 -15.16 5.11
N ALA A 125 -8.13 -16.00 4.99
CA ALA A 125 -6.94 -15.71 4.18
C ALA A 125 -7.24 -15.65 2.68
N ALA A 126 -8.19 -16.47 2.20
CA ALA A 126 -8.62 -16.44 0.80
C ALA A 126 -9.35 -15.15 0.38
N ARG A 127 -9.75 -14.31 1.33
CA ARG A 127 -10.35 -12.99 1.08
C ARG A 127 -9.31 -11.89 0.95
N ASP A 128 -8.06 -12.15 1.33
CA ASP A 128 -6.96 -11.21 1.21
C ASP A 128 -6.33 -11.27 -0.18
N ALA A 129 -6.30 -10.11 -0.88
CA ALA A 129 -5.70 -10.00 -2.21
C ALA A 129 -4.22 -10.42 -2.23
N LEU A 130 -3.47 -10.09 -1.18
CA LEU A 130 -2.05 -10.45 -1.05
C LEU A 130 -1.84 -11.95 -0.91
N THR A 131 -2.71 -12.64 -0.19
CA THR A 131 -2.66 -14.11 -0.07
C THR A 131 -2.92 -14.79 -1.41
N ILE A 132 -3.90 -14.26 -2.18
CA ILE A 132 -4.19 -14.77 -3.52
C ILE A 132 -3.02 -14.47 -4.47
N GLU A 133 -2.45 -13.26 -4.41
CA GLU A 133 -1.28 -12.87 -5.22
C GLU A 133 -0.10 -13.82 -5.00
N ARG A 134 0.28 -14.05 -3.74
CA ARG A 134 1.36 -14.99 -3.38
C ARG A 134 1.08 -16.40 -3.86
N LEU A 135 -0.16 -16.88 -3.69
CA LEU A 135 -0.55 -18.19 -4.18
C LEU A 135 -0.41 -18.31 -5.70
N LEU A 136 -0.80 -17.26 -6.43
CA LEU A 136 -0.65 -17.21 -7.89
C LEU A 136 0.82 -17.09 -8.31
N GLU A 137 1.65 -16.35 -7.57
CA GLU A 137 3.09 -16.28 -7.81
C GLU A 137 3.77 -17.64 -7.66
N GLU A 138 3.48 -18.36 -6.57
CA GLU A 138 4.03 -19.71 -6.35
C GLU A 138 3.54 -20.71 -7.39
N ALA A 139 2.26 -20.60 -7.78
CA ALA A 139 1.68 -21.45 -8.82
C ALA A 139 2.25 -21.14 -10.21
N GLY A 140 2.43 -19.86 -10.54
CA GLY A 140 3.02 -19.39 -11.80
C GLY A 140 4.49 -19.80 -11.95
N ALA A 141 5.28 -19.71 -10.87
CA ALA A 141 6.69 -20.10 -10.86
C ALA A 141 6.93 -21.58 -11.18
N LYS A 142 5.93 -22.44 -10.99
CA LYS A 142 5.98 -23.87 -11.36
C LYS A 142 5.60 -24.14 -12.82
N ARG A 143 5.16 -23.14 -13.59
CA ARG A 143 4.71 -23.32 -14.96
C ARG A 143 5.82 -23.17 -15.98
N GLN A 144 5.68 -23.87 -17.09
CA GLN A 144 6.58 -23.76 -18.25
C GLN A 144 6.04 -22.73 -19.25
N SER A 145 6.95 -22.17 -20.05
CA SER A 145 6.55 -21.27 -21.14
C SER A 145 5.59 -22.00 -22.11
N GLY A 146 4.42 -21.37 -22.38
CA GLY A 146 3.39 -21.93 -23.23
C GLY A 146 2.33 -22.81 -22.54
N ASP A 147 2.48 -23.10 -21.21
CA ASP A 147 1.49 -23.84 -20.40
C ASP A 147 1.16 -23.07 -19.09
N PRO A 148 0.56 -21.85 -19.17
CA PRO A 148 0.26 -21.06 -17.99
C PRO A 148 -0.83 -21.67 -17.14
N LEU A 149 -0.85 -21.33 -15.84
CA LEU A 149 -2.03 -21.53 -15.01
C LEU A 149 -3.13 -20.57 -15.47
N VAL A 150 -4.27 -21.11 -15.92
CA VAL A 150 -5.39 -20.29 -16.37
C VAL A 150 -6.44 -20.19 -15.28
N VAL A 151 -6.83 -18.97 -14.96
CA VAL A 151 -7.91 -18.66 -14.03
C VAL A 151 -9.03 -17.95 -14.79
N VAL A 152 -10.21 -18.56 -14.82
CA VAL A 152 -11.38 -17.98 -15.50
C VAL A 152 -12.24 -17.25 -14.47
N ILE A 153 -12.46 -15.97 -14.68
CA ILE A 153 -13.27 -15.15 -13.77
C ILE A 153 -14.54 -14.70 -14.47
N GLY A 154 -15.67 -15.00 -13.86
CA GLY A 154 -16.94 -14.43 -14.26
C GLY A 154 -16.92 -12.91 -14.12
N ARG A 155 -17.94 -12.26 -14.66
CA ARG A 155 -18.04 -10.80 -14.60
C ARG A 155 -18.07 -10.32 -13.15
N ILE A 156 -17.18 -9.39 -12.82
CA ILE A 156 -17.15 -8.76 -11.50
C ILE A 156 -18.40 -7.87 -11.34
N PRO A 157 -19.13 -7.97 -10.21
CA PRO A 157 -20.25 -7.09 -9.91
C PRO A 157 -19.79 -5.62 -9.89
N ASP A 158 -20.59 -4.72 -10.43
CA ASP A 158 -20.32 -3.29 -10.33
C ASP A 158 -20.49 -2.77 -8.90
N ALA A 159 -19.93 -1.59 -8.62
CA ALA A 159 -19.98 -0.95 -7.30
C ALA A 159 -21.41 -0.60 -6.82
N THR A 160 -22.45 -0.76 -7.67
CA THR A 160 -23.84 -0.55 -7.25
C THR A 160 -24.42 -1.77 -6.54
N ARG A 161 -23.77 -2.93 -6.67
CA ARG A 161 -24.21 -4.21 -6.09
C ARG A 161 -23.49 -4.56 -4.80
N THR A 162 -22.20 -4.21 -4.70
CA THR A 162 -21.40 -4.40 -3.51
C THR A 162 -20.79 -3.06 -3.14
N PRO A 163 -20.72 -2.70 -1.87
CA PRO A 163 -20.05 -1.46 -1.45
C PRO A 163 -18.55 -1.50 -1.79
N THR A 164 -18.01 -2.71 -1.93
CA THR A 164 -16.62 -2.94 -2.35
C THR A 164 -16.58 -4.07 -3.37
N PRO A 165 -16.00 -3.84 -4.55
CA PRO A 165 -15.72 -4.94 -5.46
C PRO A 165 -14.76 -5.93 -4.77
N PRO A 166 -14.89 -7.24 -5.04
CA PRO A 166 -13.97 -8.22 -4.53
C PRO A 166 -12.53 -7.84 -4.96
N SER A 167 -11.61 -7.93 -4.02
CA SER A 167 -10.22 -7.60 -4.26
C SER A 167 -9.60 -8.62 -5.21
N LEU A 168 -9.47 -8.29 -6.49
CA LEU A 168 -8.61 -9.02 -7.40
C LEU A 168 -7.15 -8.75 -7.06
N PRO A 169 -6.24 -9.72 -7.30
CA PRO A 169 -4.82 -9.48 -7.14
C PRO A 169 -4.39 -8.26 -7.94
N VAL A 170 -3.59 -7.42 -7.31
CA VAL A 170 -3.09 -6.18 -7.92
C VAL A 170 -2.16 -6.48 -9.09
N CYS A 171 -1.45 -7.60 -9.06
CA CYS A 171 -0.60 -8.09 -10.14
C CYS A 171 -1.00 -9.51 -10.55
N VAL A 172 -0.96 -9.78 -11.86
CA VAL A 172 -1.01 -11.15 -12.38
C VAL A 172 0.43 -11.57 -12.66
N PRO A 173 0.98 -12.53 -11.90
CA PRO A 173 2.39 -12.91 -12.03
C PRO A 173 2.66 -13.67 -13.35
N PRO A 174 3.94 -13.72 -13.78
CA PRO A 174 4.34 -14.55 -14.91
C PRO A 174 3.92 -16.02 -14.72
N GLY A 175 3.54 -16.68 -15.80
CA GLY A 175 3.03 -18.05 -15.76
C GLY A 175 1.56 -18.20 -15.34
N VAL A 176 0.86 -17.08 -15.08
CA VAL A 176 -0.59 -17.05 -14.79
C VAL A 176 -1.30 -16.19 -15.81
N VAL A 177 -2.39 -16.71 -16.37
CA VAL A 177 -3.28 -15.96 -17.28
C VAL A 177 -4.69 -15.93 -16.69
N VAL A 178 -5.25 -14.72 -16.55
CA VAL A 178 -6.63 -14.52 -16.09
C VAL A 178 -7.53 -14.24 -17.29
N VAL A 179 -8.52 -15.09 -17.55
CA VAL A 179 -9.55 -14.84 -18.58
C VAL A 179 -10.78 -14.25 -17.91
N MET A 180 -11.16 -13.03 -18.26
CA MET A 180 -12.23 -12.30 -17.56
C MET A 180 -13.26 -11.68 -18.52
N ALA A 181 -14.57 -11.78 -18.17
CA ALA A 181 -15.62 -11.11 -18.91
C ALA A 181 -15.73 -9.62 -18.57
N THR A 182 -15.69 -8.77 -19.59
CA THR A 182 -15.84 -7.30 -19.49
C THR A 182 -16.92 -6.77 -20.43
N THR A 183 -17.40 -5.54 -20.22
CA THR A 183 -18.29 -4.83 -21.15
C THR A 183 -17.52 -3.73 -21.86
N PRO A 184 -17.67 -3.57 -23.18
CA PRO A 184 -17.13 -2.42 -23.90
C PRO A 184 -17.61 -1.10 -23.28
N GLY A 185 -16.68 -0.17 -23.02
CA GLY A 185 -16.99 1.15 -22.45
C GLY A 185 -17.23 1.21 -20.95
N GLU A 186 -17.20 0.09 -20.23
CA GLU A 186 -17.19 0.07 -18.77
C GLU A 186 -15.74 0.32 -18.29
N GLN A 187 -15.45 1.57 -17.94
CA GLN A 187 -14.11 1.97 -17.47
C GLN A 187 -13.81 1.29 -16.13
N GLN A 188 -12.91 0.34 -16.15
CA GLN A 188 -12.28 -0.22 -14.94
C GLN A 188 -10.78 0.09 -15.01
N PRO A 189 -10.35 1.31 -14.64
CA PRO A 189 -8.98 1.79 -14.88
C PRO A 189 -7.89 0.86 -14.34
N VAL A 190 -8.15 0.18 -13.23
CA VAL A 190 -7.19 -0.75 -12.61
C VAL A 190 -7.02 -2.05 -13.42
N ILE A 191 -8.04 -2.45 -14.20
CA ILE A 191 -8.03 -3.67 -14.99
C ILE A 191 -7.57 -3.38 -16.42
N ASP A 192 -8.00 -2.27 -17.01
CA ASP A 192 -7.73 -1.91 -18.40
C ASP A 192 -6.22 -1.79 -18.71
N GLU A 193 -5.42 -1.35 -17.75
CA GLU A 193 -3.97 -1.23 -17.90
C GLU A 193 -3.21 -2.57 -17.89
N ARG A 194 -3.87 -3.67 -17.54
CA ARG A 194 -3.28 -5.02 -17.38
C ARG A 194 -3.74 -6.00 -18.43
N ILE A 195 -4.63 -5.57 -19.31
CA ILE A 195 -5.16 -6.42 -20.39
C ILE A 195 -4.07 -6.64 -21.41
N THR A 196 -3.61 -7.89 -21.51
CA THR A 196 -2.62 -8.33 -22.50
C THR A 196 -3.26 -8.65 -23.84
N ALA A 197 -4.51 -9.10 -23.84
CA ALA A 197 -5.27 -9.37 -25.04
C ALA A 197 -6.77 -9.11 -24.87
N ARG A 198 -7.43 -8.64 -25.92
CA ARG A 198 -8.88 -8.42 -25.96
C ARG A 198 -9.52 -9.35 -26.99
N VAL A 199 -10.48 -10.14 -26.57
CA VAL A 199 -11.25 -11.03 -27.44
C VAL A 199 -12.69 -10.51 -27.48
N MET A 200 -13.13 -10.06 -28.66
CA MET A 200 -14.49 -9.58 -28.87
C MET A 200 -15.45 -10.74 -29.18
N LEU A 201 -16.43 -10.96 -28.33
CA LEU A 201 -17.49 -11.94 -28.61
C LEU A 201 -18.55 -11.29 -29.52
N GLN A 202 -18.37 -11.41 -30.81
CA GLN A 202 -19.32 -10.94 -31.82
C GLN A 202 -20.23 -12.08 -32.26
N SER A 203 -21.52 -11.97 -31.97
CA SER A 203 -22.52 -12.94 -32.39
C SER A 203 -22.91 -12.77 -33.87
N ASN A 204 -23.07 -13.85 -34.56
CA ASN A 204 -23.59 -13.87 -35.94
C ASN A 204 -24.91 -14.64 -36.01
N GLU A 205 -25.70 -14.42 -37.08
CA GLU A 205 -27.04 -14.97 -37.23
C GLU A 205 -27.02 -16.50 -37.32
N THR A 206 -25.98 -17.09 -37.92
CA THR A 206 -25.83 -18.55 -38.03
C THR A 206 -25.73 -19.19 -36.65
N TRP A 207 -24.84 -18.68 -35.82
CA TRP A 207 -24.65 -19.16 -34.45
C TRP A 207 -25.91 -19.00 -33.60
N LEU A 208 -26.59 -17.84 -33.70
CA LEU A 208 -27.85 -17.60 -32.98
C LEU A 208 -28.97 -18.50 -33.45
N THR A 209 -29.02 -18.85 -34.75
CA THR A 209 -29.96 -19.81 -35.30
C THR A 209 -29.71 -21.22 -34.77
N GLU A 210 -28.44 -21.65 -34.67
CA GLU A 210 -28.06 -22.92 -34.06
C GLU A 210 -28.44 -22.96 -32.57
N MET A 211 -28.18 -21.91 -31.82
CA MET A 211 -28.61 -21.79 -30.43
C MET A 211 -30.13 -21.90 -30.27
N ALA A 212 -30.89 -21.26 -31.15
CA ALA A 212 -32.35 -21.33 -31.14
C ALA A 212 -32.82 -22.73 -31.46
N ALA A 213 -32.24 -23.38 -32.46
CA ALA A 213 -32.58 -24.76 -32.88
C ALA A 213 -32.25 -25.78 -31.79
N HIS A 214 -31.14 -25.61 -31.08
CA HIS A 214 -30.74 -26.48 -29.96
C HIS A 214 -31.73 -26.45 -28.79
N ARG A 215 -32.60 -25.45 -28.72
CA ARG A 215 -33.68 -25.27 -27.74
C ARG A 215 -35.00 -25.90 -28.19
N SER A 216 -34.97 -26.87 -29.10
CA SER A 216 -36.16 -27.54 -29.63
C SER A 216 -37.12 -26.58 -30.37
N VAL A 217 -36.63 -25.47 -30.87
CA VAL A 217 -37.38 -24.53 -31.72
C VAL A 217 -37.32 -25.00 -33.18
N HIS A 218 -38.46 -25.06 -33.87
CA HIS A 218 -38.46 -25.42 -35.28
C HIS A 218 -37.57 -24.49 -36.11
N ARG A 219 -36.76 -25.05 -37.03
CA ARG A 219 -35.68 -24.34 -37.74
C ARG A 219 -36.13 -23.02 -38.40
N ARG A 220 -37.31 -22.95 -39.02
CA ARG A 220 -37.84 -21.70 -39.58
C ARG A 220 -38.08 -20.62 -38.52
N LEU A 221 -38.54 -21.03 -37.34
CA LEU A 221 -38.79 -20.11 -36.24
C LEU A 221 -37.48 -19.70 -35.57
N ALA A 222 -36.47 -20.57 -35.52
CA ALA A 222 -35.13 -20.29 -35.02
C ALA A 222 -34.48 -19.17 -35.83
N THR A 223 -34.59 -19.20 -37.17
CA THR A 223 -34.09 -18.12 -38.03
C THR A 223 -34.79 -16.78 -37.76
N VAL A 224 -36.13 -16.78 -37.59
CA VAL A 224 -36.87 -15.56 -37.23
C VAL A 224 -36.44 -15.00 -35.86
N ILE A 225 -36.24 -15.86 -34.87
CA ILE A 225 -35.80 -15.43 -33.54
C ILE A 225 -34.37 -14.86 -33.63
N ALA A 226 -33.48 -15.52 -34.35
CA ALA A 226 -32.10 -15.07 -34.55
C ALA A 226 -32.05 -13.71 -35.25
N SER A 227 -32.79 -13.51 -36.35
CA SER A 227 -32.80 -12.23 -37.06
C SER A 227 -33.36 -11.05 -36.21
N ARG A 228 -34.36 -11.34 -35.34
CA ARG A 228 -34.94 -10.32 -34.46
C ARG A 228 -34.12 -10.07 -33.19
N SER A 229 -33.17 -10.92 -32.84
CA SER A 229 -32.38 -10.81 -31.63
C SER A 229 -31.40 -9.65 -31.63
N GLN A 230 -31.08 -9.09 -32.80
CA GLN A 230 -30.04 -8.05 -32.97
C GLN A 230 -28.71 -8.44 -32.35
N GLY A 231 -28.31 -9.69 -32.50
CA GLY A 231 -27.03 -10.18 -31.93
C GLY A 231 -27.08 -10.63 -30.46
N SER A 232 -28.27 -10.67 -29.82
CA SER A 232 -28.35 -11.02 -28.40
C SER A 232 -28.66 -12.50 -28.16
N PRO A 233 -27.73 -13.33 -27.66
CA PRO A 233 -27.96 -14.68 -27.21
C PRO A 233 -29.04 -14.79 -26.10
N LEU A 234 -29.09 -13.79 -25.22
CA LEU A 234 -30.10 -13.73 -24.17
C LEU A 234 -31.51 -13.58 -24.74
N TYR A 235 -31.67 -12.78 -25.81
CA TYR A 235 -32.94 -12.70 -26.52
C TYR A 235 -33.36 -14.05 -27.05
N VAL A 236 -32.45 -14.78 -27.71
CA VAL A 236 -32.69 -16.13 -28.24
C VAL A 236 -33.14 -17.11 -27.14
N ARG A 237 -32.62 -16.91 -25.91
CA ARG A 237 -33.05 -17.69 -24.76
C ARG A 237 -34.44 -17.32 -24.25
N LEU A 238 -34.75 -16.03 -24.14
CA LEU A 238 -35.97 -15.54 -23.47
C LEU A 238 -37.21 -15.62 -24.37
N ALA A 239 -37.09 -15.24 -25.65
CA ALA A 239 -38.23 -15.08 -26.56
C ALA A 239 -39.08 -16.35 -26.75
N PRO A 240 -38.51 -17.56 -27.00
CA PRO A 240 -39.30 -18.78 -27.13
C PRO A 240 -40.08 -19.14 -25.88
N GLY A 241 -39.43 -18.99 -24.70
CA GLY A 241 -40.06 -19.33 -23.44
C GLY A 241 -41.18 -18.37 -23.04
N LEU A 242 -41.02 -17.08 -23.28
CA LEU A 242 -42.05 -16.05 -23.04
C LEU A 242 -43.24 -16.25 -24.00
N ALA A 243 -42.99 -16.70 -25.23
CA ALA A 243 -44.06 -17.09 -26.17
C ALA A 243 -44.77 -18.37 -25.74
N ALA A 244 -44.06 -19.39 -25.25
CA ALA A 244 -44.65 -20.63 -24.76
C ALA A 244 -45.56 -20.43 -23.55
N THR A 245 -45.23 -19.50 -22.66
CA THR A 245 -46.04 -19.11 -21.49
C THR A 245 -47.14 -18.10 -21.83
N ARG A 246 -47.37 -17.78 -23.12
CA ARG A 246 -48.35 -16.83 -23.64
C ARG A 246 -48.19 -15.39 -23.09
N VAL A 247 -47.03 -15.07 -22.59
CA VAL A 247 -46.65 -13.66 -22.18
C VAL A 247 -46.45 -12.80 -23.41
N LEU A 248 -45.89 -13.37 -24.47
CA LEU A 248 -45.68 -12.72 -25.77
C LEU A 248 -46.28 -13.53 -26.94
N ASP A 249 -46.73 -12.83 -27.97
CA ASP A 249 -47.13 -13.44 -29.22
C ASP A 249 -45.91 -13.70 -30.11
N ILE A 250 -45.62 -14.97 -30.41
CA ILE A 250 -44.48 -15.39 -31.21
C ILE A 250 -44.45 -14.77 -32.62
N ARG A 251 -45.62 -14.42 -33.15
CA ARG A 251 -45.77 -13.79 -34.48
C ARG A 251 -45.40 -12.30 -34.45
N ARG A 252 -45.42 -11.69 -33.26
CA ARG A 252 -45.19 -10.27 -33.03
C ARG A 252 -44.00 -10.00 -32.09
N LEU A 253 -42.99 -10.87 -32.15
CA LEU A 253 -41.77 -10.68 -31.36
C LEU A 253 -41.10 -9.37 -31.72
N PRO A 254 -40.77 -8.55 -30.75
CA PRO A 254 -40.07 -7.25 -30.96
C PRO A 254 -38.62 -7.48 -31.41
N HIS A 255 -37.98 -6.42 -31.94
CA HIS A 255 -36.59 -6.41 -32.36
C HIS A 255 -35.70 -6.00 -31.20
N GLY A 256 -34.73 -6.83 -30.85
CA GLY A 256 -33.74 -6.56 -29.82
C GLY A 256 -34.20 -6.85 -28.38
N LEU A 257 -33.22 -6.98 -27.48
CA LEU A 257 -33.44 -7.38 -26.09
C LEU A 257 -34.20 -6.33 -25.28
N SER A 258 -33.87 -5.04 -25.50
CA SER A 258 -34.56 -3.92 -24.80
C SER A 258 -36.04 -3.86 -25.14
N ALA A 259 -36.40 -3.99 -26.44
CA ALA A 259 -37.77 -4.00 -26.84
C ALA A 259 -38.53 -5.24 -26.35
N LEU A 260 -37.85 -6.40 -26.19
CA LEU A 260 -38.41 -7.59 -25.58
C LEU A 260 -38.77 -7.34 -24.11
N HIS A 261 -37.85 -6.74 -23.32
CA HIS A 261 -38.10 -6.36 -21.93
C HIS A 261 -39.21 -5.31 -21.83
N GLN A 262 -39.22 -4.29 -22.69
CA GLN A 262 -40.24 -3.25 -22.73
C GLN A 262 -41.64 -3.86 -22.96
N ARG A 263 -41.77 -4.75 -23.94
CA ARG A 263 -43.03 -5.37 -24.26
C ARG A 263 -43.54 -6.26 -23.13
N TRP A 264 -42.66 -7.00 -22.47
CA TRP A 264 -42.98 -7.77 -21.26
C TRP A 264 -43.45 -6.85 -20.13
N TRP A 265 -42.74 -5.76 -19.86
CA TRP A 265 -43.02 -4.78 -18.81
C TRP A 265 -44.38 -4.08 -18.99
N GLU A 266 -44.70 -3.69 -20.23
CA GLU A 266 -45.98 -3.08 -20.59
C GLU A 266 -47.20 -4.01 -20.36
N GLY A 267 -46.99 -5.32 -20.50
CA GLY A 267 -47.97 -6.33 -20.25
C GLY A 267 -48.22 -6.69 -18.79
N LEU A 268 -47.47 -6.10 -17.85
CA LEU A 268 -47.63 -6.36 -16.40
C LEU A 268 -48.73 -5.51 -15.80
N ASP A 269 -49.58 -6.10 -14.98
CA ASP A 269 -50.48 -5.42 -14.06
C ASP A 269 -49.77 -4.85 -12.86
N ALA A 270 -50.46 -4.17 -11.97
CA ALA A 270 -49.90 -3.54 -10.79
C ALA A 270 -49.21 -4.57 -9.87
N GLN A 271 -49.80 -5.74 -9.72
CA GLN A 271 -49.22 -6.81 -8.90
C GLN A 271 -47.94 -7.39 -9.52
N GLY A 272 -47.95 -7.60 -10.83
CA GLY A 272 -46.76 -8.06 -11.57
C GLY A 272 -45.63 -7.06 -11.51
N ARG A 273 -45.92 -5.75 -11.64
CA ARG A 273 -44.90 -4.69 -11.48
C ARG A 273 -44.31 -4.63 -10.06
N ALA A 274 -45.20 -4.74 -9.03
CA ALA A 274 -44.73 -4.78 -7.65
C ALA A 274 -43.81 -5.97 -7.38
N LEU A 275 -44.16 -7.17 -7.89
CA LEU A 275 -43.31 -8.35 -7.80
C LEU A 275 -41.98 -8.15 -8.56
N ALA A 276 -42.02 -7.55 -9.74
CA ALA A 276 -40.80 -7.25 -10.52
C ALA A 276 -39.87 -6.28 -9.78
N HIS A 277 -40.42 -5.24 -9.15
CA HIS A 277 -39.67 -4.31 -8.33
C HIS A 277 -38.98 -5.02 -7.15
N MET A 278 -39.67 -5.90 -6.42
CA MET A 278 -39.12 -6.64 -5.27
C MET A 278 -37.97 -7.55 -5.71
N LEU A 279 -38.12 -8.30 -6.79
CA LEU A 279 -37.09 -9.17 -7.33
C LEU A 279 -35.89 -8.35 -7.89
N ALA A 280 -36.15 -7.17 -8.43
CA ALA A 280 -35.09 -6.27 -8.89
C ALA A 280 -34.37 -5.54 -7.74
N ALA A 281 -35.06 -5.24 -6.67
CA ALA A 281 -34.48 -4.62 -5.47
C ALA A 281 -33.61 -5.60 -4.66
N ALA A 282 -33.96 -6.88 -4.61
CA ALA A 282 -33.19 -7.90 -3.90
C ALA A 282 -31.86 -8.23 -4.59
N HIS A 283 -30.81 -8.50 -3.81
CA HIS A 283 -29.53 -8.98 -4.30
C HIS A 283 -29.47 -10.52 -4.30
N HIS A 284 -29.97 -11.15 -3.26
CA HIS A 284 -30.03 -12.60 -3.08
C HIS A 284 -31.38 -13.14 -3.56
N PRO A 285 -31.47 -14.46 -3.85
CA PRO A 285 -32.75 -15.11 -4.14
C PRO A 285 -33.74 -14.92 -2.99
N LEU A 286 -35.00 -14.64 -3.32
CA LEU A 286 -36.06 -14.45 -2.32
C LEU A 286 -36.91 -15.73 -2.17
N PRO A 287 -37.10 -16.25 -0.96
CA PRO A 287 -38.11 -17.29 -0.70
C PRO A 287 -39.50 -16.82 -1.11
N VAL A 288 -40.33 -17.72 -1.67
CA VAL A 288 -41.71 -17.40 -2.12
C VAL A 288 -42.54 -16.84 -0.95
N SER A 289 -42.39 -17.41 0.24
CA SER A 289 -43.02 -16.93 1.47
C SER A 289 -42.68 -15.50 1.81
N LEU A 290 -41.40 -15.12 1.64
CA LEU A 290 -40.93 -13.76 1.86
C LEU A 290 -41.53 -12.79 0.82
N ILE A 291 -41.52 -13.17 -0.45
CA ILE A 291 -42.16 -12.39 -1.54
C ILE A 291 -43.64 -12.17 -1.25
N ALA A 292 -44.35 -13.24 -0.82
CA ALA A 292 -45.75 -13.16 -0.46
C ALA A 292 -46.02 -12.19 0.69
N ALA A 293 -45.14 -12.19 1.71
CA ALA A 293 -45.19 -11.25 2.84
C ALA A 293 -44.96 -9.81 2.38
N LEU A 294 -43.94 -9.57 1.55
CA LEU A 294 -43.62 -8.25 0.98
C LEU A 294 -44.73 -7.71 0.09
N ALA A 295 -45.36 -8.59 -0.70
CA ALA A 295 -46.44 -8.23 -1.60
C ALA A 295 -47.83 -8.18 -0.92
N ALA A 296 -47.94 -8.60 0.33
CA ALA A 296 -49.20 -8.81 1.05
C ALA A 296 -50.21 -9.67 0.25
N CYS A 297 -49.72 -10.76 -0.36
CA CYS A 297 -50.45 -11.67 -1.23
C CYS A 297 -50.31 -13.15 -0.82
N ALA A 298 -51.23 -14.02 -1.28
CA ALA A 298 -51.10 -15.44 -1.04
C ALA A 298 -49.94 -16.06 -1.88
N GLU A 299 -49.21 -17.01 -1.31
CA GLU A 299 -48.08 -17.67 -1.96
C GLU A 299 -48.44 -18.31 -3.31
N ASP A 300 -49.66 -18.89 -3.41
CA ASP A 300 -50.17 -19.46 -4.64
C ASP A 300 -50.32 -18.46 -5.78
N ALA A 301 -50.68 -17.21 -5.47
CA ALA A 301 -50.78 -16.14 -6.47
C ALA A 301 -49.39 -15.77 -7.00
N ILE A 302 -48.41 -15.65 -6.09
CA ILE A 302 -47.00 -15.39 -6.45
C ILE A 302 -46.45 -16.55 -7.30
N THR A 303 -46.68 -17.77 -6.89
CA THR A 303 -46.22 -18.97 -7.60
C THR A 303 -46.76 -19.02 -9.03
N ARG A 304 -48.04 -18.69 -9.26
CA ARG A 304 -48.65 -18.62 -10.62
C ARG A 304 -48.01 -17.51 -11.45
N LEU A 305 -47.72 -16.33 -10.89
CA LEU A 305 -47.03 -15.25 -11.60
C LEU A 305 -45.61 -15.68 -12.01
N LEU A 306 -44.85 -16.24 -11.09
CA LEU A 306 -43.48 -16.73 -11.33
C LEU A 306 -43.44 -17.85 -12.38
N GLN A 307 -44.46 -18.72 -12.43
CA GLN A 307 -44.60 -19.75 -13.49
C GLN A 307 -44.80 -19.10 -14.86
N ARG A 308 -45.59 -18.04 -14.95
CA ARG A 308 -45.80 -17.30 -16.22
C ARG A 308 -44.53 -16.60 -16.69
N TRP A 309 -43.68 -16.14 -15.79
CA TRP A 309 -42.42 -15.50 -16.12
C TRP A 309 -41.26 -16.49 -16.38
N GLY A 310 -41.52 -17.78 -16.27
CA GLY A 310 -40.58 -18.91 -16.35
C GLY A 310 -39.17 -18.64 -16.87
N PRO A 311 -38.97 -18.23 -18.14
CA PRO A 311 -37.64 -18.02 -18.70
C PRO A 311 -36.87 -16.81 -18.12
N LEU A 312 -37.56 -15.84 -17.52
CA LEU A 312 -36.96 -14.70 -16.86
C LEU A 312 -36.49 -14.99 -15.41
N ILE A 313 -36.97 -16.14 -14.86
CA ILE A 313 -36.79 -16.48 -13.45
C ILE A 313 -35.85 -17.66 -13.30
N GLU A 314 -34.96 -17.57 -12.37
CA GLU A 314 -34.09 -18.63 -11.87
C GLU A 314 -34.60 -19.06 -10.49
N ARG A 315 -34.80 -20.38 -10.31
CA ARG A 315 -35.15 -20.98 -9.02
C ARG A 315 -33.92 -21.62 -8.41
N THR A 316 -33.59 -21.24 -7.20
CA THR A 316 -32.48 -21.79 -6.42
C THR A 316 -33.02 -22.43 -5.14
N ASP A 317 -32.20 -23.16 -4.38
CA ASP A 317 -32.58 -23.70 -3.07
C ASP A 317 -32.93 -22.61 -2.05
N GLU A 318 -32.35 -21.42 -2.23
CA GLU A 318 -32.58 -20.26 -1.35
C GLU A 318 -33.83 -19.46 -1.74
N GLY A 319 -34.34 -19.64 -2.95
CA GLY A 319 -35.51 -18.91 -3.42
C GLY A 319 -35.51 -18.61 -4.92
N VAL A 320 -36.03 -17.45 -5.29
CA VAL A 320 -36.30 -17.03 -6.66
C VAL A 320 -35.63 -15.70 -6.95
N ARG A 321 -34.99 -15.58 -8.13
CA ARG A 321 -34.40 -14.33 -8.64
C ARG A 321 -34.56 -14.20 -10.14
N PHE A 322 -34.27 -13.03 -10.71
CA PHE A 322 -34.17 -12.91 -12.17
C PHE A 322 -32.96 -13.69 -12.67
N TYR A 323 -33.24 -14.45 -13.79
CA TYR A 323 -32.21 -15.25 -14.43
C TYR A 323 -30.96 -14.44 -14.88
N HIS A 324 -31.21 -13.21 -15.37
CA HIS A 324 -30.15 -12.39 -15.93
C HIS A 324 -30.23 -10.93 -15.45
N ARG A 325 -29.06 -10.33 -15.18
CA ARG A 325 -28.97 -8.96 -14.71
C ARG A 325 -29.56 -7.91 -15.67
N ALA A 326 -29.58 -8.18 -16.99
CA ALA A 326 -30.17 -7.26 -17.97
C ALA A 326 -31.66 -6.98 -17.69
N THR A 327 -32.43 -7.99 -17.25
CA THR A 327 -33.85 -7.82 -16.85
C THR A 327 -33.94 -6.89 -15.63
N ARG A 328 -33.11 -7.13 -14.65
CA ARG A 328 -33.01 -6.28 -13.44
C ARG A 328 -32.62 -4.84 -13.78
N ALA A 329 -31.55 -4.66 -14.57
CA ALA A 329 -31.09 -3.33 -15.00
C ALA A 329 -32.17 -2.58 -15.77
N PHE A 330 -32.90 -3.29 -16.65
CA PHE A 330 -34.02 -2.71 -17.35
C PHE A 330 -35.09 -2.16 -16.38
N ILE A 331 -35.52 -2.96 -15.38
CA ILE A 331 -36.52 -2.55 -14.41
C ILE A 331 -36.07 -1.37 -13.57
N MET A 332 -34.78 -1.39 -13.12
CA MET A 332 -34.20 -0.29 -12.34
C MET A 332 -34.19 1.02 -13.12
N HIS A 333 -33.96 0.96 -14.44
CA HIS A 333 -34.00 2.12 -15.31
C HIS A 333 -35.44 2.57 -15.64
N ALA A 334 -36.35 1.62 -15.88
CA ALA A 334 -37.73 1.90 -16.27
C ALA A 334 -38.60 2.45 -15.12
N SER A 335 -38.27 2.13 -13.86
CA SER A 335 -39.07 2.50 -12.70
C SER A 335 -38.22 2.70 -11.44
N PRO A 336 -37.35 3.73 -11.36
CA PRO A 336 -36.48 3.97 -10.20
C PRO A 336 -37.29 4.20 -8.90
N ASP A 337 -38.41 4.91 -8.97
CA ASP A 337 -39.28 5.16 -7.80
C ASP A 337 -39.91 3.88 -7.28
N GLY A 338 -40.30 2.96 -8.17
CA GLY A 338 -40.83 1.66 -7.81
C GLY A 338 -39.80 0.78 -7.11
N ILE A 339 -38.54 0.89 -7.50
CA ILE A 339 -37.43 0.21 -6.83
C ILE A 339 -37.18 0.80 -5.45
N ALA A 340 -37.16 2.12 -5.31
CA ALA A 340 -37.01 2.78 -4.00
C ALA A 340 -38.15 2.40 -3.04
N ALA A 341 -39.39 2.35 -3.54
CA ALA A 341 -40.54 1.87 -2.77
C ALA A 341 -40.42 0.40 -2.37
N ALA A 342 -39.85 -0.46 -3.22
CA ALA A 342 -39.58 -1.85 -2.88
C ALA A 342 -38.55 -1.98 -1.76
N HIS A 343 -37.43 -1.23 -1.81
CA HIS A 343 -36.46 -1.18 -0.72
C HIS A 343 -37.12 -0.71 0.60
N ALA A 344 -37.96 0.30 0.58
CA ALA A 344 -38.67 0.79 1.75
C ALA A 344 -39.57 -0.30 2.37
N ARG A 345 -40.27 -1.11 1.53
CA ARG A 345 -41.07 -2.24 1.99
C ARG A 345 -40.27 -3.33 2.69
N PHE A 346 -39.07 -3.63 2.23
CA PHE A 346 -38.17 -4.56 2.95
C PHE A 346 -37.88 -4.05 4.35
N VAL A 347 -37.55 -2.78 4.48
CA VAL A 347 -37.26 -2.13 5.77
C VAL A 347 -38.49 -2.16 6.69
N GLU A 348 -39.67 -1.80 6.17
CA GLU A 348 -40.94 -1.82 6.91
C GLU A 348 -41.29 -3.25 7.41
N LEU A 349 -41.09 -4.27 6.57
CA LEU A 349 -41.33 -5.66 6.98
C LEU A 349 -40.41 -6.09 8.12
N VAL A 350 -39.13 -5.72 8.07
CA VAL A 350 -38.17 -5.99 9.17
C VAL A 350 -38.59 -5.28 10.43
N GLN A 351 -39.00 -3.99 10.38
CA GLN A 351 -39.47 -3.24 11.53
C GLN A 351 -40.68 -3.89 12.16
N THR A 352 -41.68 -4.27 11.36
CA THR A 352 -42.91 -4.90 11.79
C THR A 352 -42.64 -6.24 12.50
N ARG A 353 -41.80 -7.09 11.93
CA ARG A 353 -41.47 -8.40 12.48
C ARG A 353 -40.57 -8.34 13.72
N SER A 354 -39.79 -7.29 13.84
CA SER A 354 -38.85 -7.11 14.95
C SER A 354 -39.41 -6.24 16.09
N ASN A 355 -40.67 -5.79 16.01
CA ASN A 355 -41.23 -4.81 16.93
C ASN A 355 -40.34 -3.57 17.14
N GLY A 356 -39.69 -3.11 16.08
CA GLY A 356 -38.80 -1.94 16.09
C GLY A 356 -37.40 -2.17 16.67
N ALA A 357 -37.01 -3.42 16.99
CA ALA A 357 -35.70 -3.77 17.52
C ALA A 357 -35.04 -4.89 16.69
N PRO A 358 -34.58 -4.60 15.46
CA PRO A 358 -34.04 -5.62 14.52
C PRO A 358 -32.88 -6.43 15.09
N GLU A 359 -32.10 -5.85 15.99
CA GLU A 359 -30.96 -6.50 16.63
C GLU A 359 -31.35 -7.52 17.71
N ARG A 360 -32.60 -7.51 18.19
CA ARG A 360 -33.08 -8.36 19.33
C ARG A 360 -33.96 -9.52 18.91
N SER A 361 -34.46 -9.51 17.71
CA SER A 361 -35.51 -10.45 17.29
C SER A 361 -34.94 -11.79 16.80
N GLY A 362 -35.67 -12.86 17.11
CA GLY A 362 -35.39 -14.23 16.62
C GLY A 362 -35.71 -14.46 15.14
N TRP A 363 -35.82 -13.40 14.32
CA TRP A 363 -35.97 -13.47 12.86
C TRP A 363 -34.70 -13.96 12.13
N GLN A 364 -33.78 -14.52 12.92
CA GLN A 364 -32.53 -15.15 12.46
C GLN A 364 -32.75 -16.25 11.41
N ASP A 365 -33.94 -16.84 11.32
CA ASP A 365 -34.32 -17.80 10.28
C ASP A 365 -34.48 -17.15 8.90
N GLU A 366 -34.58 -15.82 8.83
CA GLU A 366 -34.68 -15.08 7.57
C GLU A 366 -33.32 -14.48 7.18
N GLN A 367 -32.37 -15.36 6.88
CA GLN A 367 -31.00 -14.96 6.51
C GLN A 367 -30.97 -13.91 5.39
N THR A 368 -31.86 -13.97 4.42
CA THR A 368 -31.93 -13.05 3.27
C THR A 368 -32.21 -11.61 3.71
N LEU A 369 -33.22 -11.41 4.58
CA LEU A 369 -33.55 -10.06 5.08
C LEU A 369 -32.42 -9.44 5.90
N SER A 370 -31.80 -10.23 6.74
CA SER A 370 -30.73 -9.77 7.62
C SER A 370 -29.47 -9.38 6.83
N ARG A 371 -29.10 -10.14 5.80
CA ARG A 371 -27.97 -9.86 4.91
C ARG A 371 -28.16 -8.58 4.09
N GLU A 372 -29.38 -8.27 3.69
CA GLU A 372 -29.68 -7.13 2.81
C GLU A 372 -30.20 -5.90 3.53
N PHE A 373 -30.41 -5.94 4.84
CA PHE A 373 -31.07 -4.87 5.58
C PHE A 373 -30.37 -3.53 5.45
N ALA A 374 -29.04 -3.47 5.67
CA ALA A 374 -28.26 -2.25 5.54
C ALA A 374 -28.33 -1.66 4.12
N ARG A 375 -28.31 -2.53 3.10
CA ARG A 375 -28.46 -2.14 1.70
C ARG A 375 -29.86 -1.56 1.42
N HIS A 376 -30.93 -2.18 1.94
CA HIS A 376 -32.29 -1.66 1.77
C HIS A 376 -32.50 -0.32 2.48
N ILE A 377 -31.90 -0.12 3.66
CA ILE A 377 -31.87 1.17 4.34
C ILE A 377 -31.21 2.24 3.45
N THR A 378 -30.08 1.92 2.84
CA THR A 378 -29.32 2.86 1.99
C THR A 378 -30.11 3.26 0.75
N LEU A 379 -30.74 2.29 0.08
CA LEU A 379 -31.36 2.47 -1.24
C LEU A 379 -32.86 2.84 -1.19
N GLY A 380 -33.51 2.72 -0.03
CA GLY A 380 -34.93 3.03 0.15
C GLY A 380 -35.28 4.52 0.35
N GLY A 381 -34.30 5.40 0.21
CA GLY A 381 -34.50 6.84 0.27
C GLY A 381 -34.38 7.45 1.67
N ALA A 382 -34.71 8.75 1.82
CA ALA A 382 -34.48 9.51 3.04
C ALA A 382 -35.25 8.97 4.28
N ALA A 383 -36.43 8.40 4.08
CA ALA A 383 -37.23 7.85 5.18
C ALA A 383 -36.57 6.64 5.84
N THR A 384 -35.98 5.75 5.06
CA THR A 384 -35.29 4.55 5.57
C THR A 384 -33.90 4.88 6.11
N ARG A 385 -33.19 5.86 5.55
CA ARG A 385 -31.86 6.30 6.01
C ARG A 385 -31.84 6.78 7.46
N ARG A 386 -32.98 7.21 8.02
CA ARG A 386 -33.09 7.54 9.47
C ARG A 386 -32.82 6.35 10.39
N MET A 387 -32.82 5.13 9.85
CA MET A 387 -32.52 3.91 10.60
C MET A 387 -31.05 3.50 10.59
N ILE A 388 -30.19 4.32 10.02
CA ILE A 388 -28.74 4.09 9.95
C ILE A 388 -28.15 3.76 11.34
N ASP A 389 -28.61 4.43 12.39
CA ASP A 389 -28.12 4.25 13.74
C ASP A 389 -28.22 2.82 14.27
N ILE A 390 -29.11 2.01 13.72
CA ILE A 390 -29.27 0.61 14.16
C ILE A 390 -28.07 -0.22 13.74
N VAL A 391 -27.61 -0.04 12.50
CA VAL A 391 -26.58 -0.88 11.90
C VAL A 391 -25.18 -0.55 12.42
N VAL A 392 -24.97 0.69 12.89
CA VAL A 392 -23.70 1.09 13.51
C VAL A 392 -23.63 0.79 15.01
N ARG A 393 -24.63 0.13 15.60
CA ARG A 393 -24.63 -0.27 17.01
C ARG A 393 -23.88 -1.58 17.24
N ARG A 394 -23.22 -1.65 18.39
CA ARG A 394 -22.55 -2.87 18.86
C ARG A 394 -23.50 -4.08 18.86
N THR A 395 -24.76 -3.90 19.27
CA THR A 395 -25.78 -4.96 19.31
C THR A 395 -26.02 -5.59 17.94
N TRP A 396 -26.04 -4.76 16.88
CA TRP A 396 -26.16 -5.24 15.49
C TRP A 396 -24.94 -6.04 15.05
N VAL A 397 -23.74 -5.48 15.25
CA VAL A 397 -22.47 -6.16 14.90
C VAL A 397 -22.39 -7.54 15.57
N ARG A 398 -22.74 -7.62 16.87
CA ARG A 398 -22.77 -8.88 17.62
C ARG A 398 -23.86 -9.84 17.14
N ALA A 399 -25.00 -9.33 16.67
CA ALA A 399 -26.05 -10.16 16.08
C ALA A 399 -25.60 -10.77 14.75
N GLN A 400 -24.91 -9.99 13.90
CA GLN A 400 -24.34 -10.48 12.65
C GLN A 400 -23.23 -11.52 12.88
N GLU A 401 -22.31 -11.24 13.80
CA GLU A 401 -21.23 -12.17 14.18
C GLU A 401 -21.80 -13.52 14.67
N ARG A 402 -22.81 -13.51 15.54
CA ARG A 402 -23.45 -14.75 16.04
C ARG A 402 -24.13 -15.54 14.94
N ARG A 403 -24.70 -14.87 13.94
CA ARG A 403 -25.42 -15.49 12.80
C ARG A 403 -24.48 -16.15 11.80
N THR A 404 -23.38 -15.51 11.47
CA THR A 404 -22.47 -15.92 10.39
C THR A 404 -21.20 -16.61 10.87
N GLY A 405 -20.84 -16.41 12.15
CA GLY A 405 -19.60 -16.90 12.72
C GLY A 405 -18.39 -16.04 12.34
N ASP A 406 -18.59 -14.95 11.58
CA ASP A 406 -17.54 -14.00 11.22
C ASP A 406 -18.06 -12.55 11.16
N LEU A 407 -17.16 -11.59 10.98
CA LEU A 407 -17.47 -10.15 10.94
C LEU A 407 -17.65 -9.59 9.53
N SER A 408 -17.61 -10.41 8.48
CA SER A 408 -17.62 -9.95 7.08
C SER A 408 -18.94 -9.29 6.70
N ASP A 409 -20.07 -9.87 7.14
CA ASP A 409 -21.39 -9.29 6.87
C ASP A 409 -21.54 -7.95 7.61
N ALA A 410 -21.07 -7.87 8.86
CA ALA A 410 -21.09 -6.62 9.63
C ALA A 410 -20.18 -5.55 9.01
N ALA A 411 -19.02 -5.93 8.47
CA ALA A 411 -18.14 -5.02 7.73
C ALA A 411 -18.81 -4.50 6.45
N ASN A 412 -19.49 -5.37 5.74
CA ASN A 412 -20.26 -5.00 4.54
C ASN A 412 -21.42 -4.07 4.88
N ASP A 413 -22.14 -4.32 5.97
CA ASP A 413 -23.21 -3.46 6.47
C ASP A 413 -22.67 -2.06 6.81
N ALA A 414 -21.52 -1.98 7.49
CA ALA A 414 -20.87 -0.71 7.81
C ALA A 414 -20.46 0.08 6.55
N LEU A 415 -20.02 -0.60 5.47
CA LEU A 415 -19.72 0.04 4.19
C LEU A 415 -20.98 0.57 3.49
N TRP A 416 -22.11 -0.15 3.56
CA TRP A 416 -23.38 0.38 3.09
C TRP A 416 -23.82 1.63 3.86
N MET A 417 -23.64 1.63 5.18
CA MET A 417 -23.93 2.80 6.03
C MET A 417 -23.02 3.97 5.70
N LEU A 418 -21.72 3.72 5.48
CA LEU A 418 -20.76 4.74 5.06
C LEU A 418 -21.23 5.40 3.75
N ARG A 419 -21.70 4.61 2.79
CA ARG A 419 -22.25 5.12 1.54
C ARG A 419 -23.50 5.99 1.76
N ALA A 420 -24.43 5.51 2.58
CA ALA A 420 -25.66 6.25 2.87
C ALA A 420 -25.39 7.59 3.56
N THR A 421 -24.46 7.60 4.53
CA THR A 421 -24.08 8.82 5.28
C THR A 421 -23.28 9.81 4.44
N ALA A 422 -22.54 9.32 3.43
CA ALA A 422 -21.81 10.16 2.49
C ALA A 422 -22.74 11.00 1.61
N GLU A 423 -23.95 10.49 1.29
CA GLU A 423 -24.92 11.19 0.45
C GLU A 423 -25.68 12.31 1.21
N ASP A 424 -26.29 12.00 2.39
CA ASP A 424 -27.17 12.91 3.12
C ASP A 424 -27.15 12.77 4.66
N GLY A 425 -26.17 12.05 5.23
CA GLY A 425 -26.13 11.78 6.66
C GLY A 425 -25.45 12.88 7.48
N PRO A 426 -25.58 12.87 8.83
CA PRO A 426 -24.76 13.69 9.70
C PRO A 426 -23.27 13.33 9.60
N ALA A 427 -22.38 14.35 9.63
CA ALA A 427 -20.93 14.14 9.49
C ALA A 427 -20.33 13.21 10.59
N LEU A 428 -20.92 13.22 11.81
CA LEU A 428 -20.54 12.28 12.86
C LEU A 428 -20.78 10.82 12.46
N HIS A 429 -21.94 10.54 11.85
CA HIS A 429 -22.28 9.18 11.40
C HIS A 429 -21.36 8.72 10.25
N LEU A 430 -20.90 9.65 9.41
CA LEU A 430 -19.93 9.37 8.37
C LEU A 430 -18.60 8.88 8.95
N VAL A 431 -18.06 9.60 9.95
CA VAL A 431 -16.82 9.20 10.65
C VAL A 431 -16.99 7.87 11.37
N ARG A 432 -18.10 7.70 12.08
CA ARG A 432 -18.41 6.46 12.82
C ARG A 432 -18.54 5.26 11.89
N ALA A 433 -19.24 5.40 10.78
CA ALA A 433 -19.39 4.34 9.79
C ALA A 433 -18.06 3.99 9.13
N ALA A 434 -17.22 4.98 8.81
CA ALA A 434 -15.89 4.77 8.24
C ALA A 434 -14.99 4.00 9.21
N ALA A 435 -14.91 4.44 10.46
CA ALA A 435 -14.10 3.80 11.49
C ALA A 435 -14.54 2.35 11.75
N LEU A 436 -15.86 2.13 11.85
CA LEU A 436 -16.45 0.80 12.05
C LEU A 436 -16.16 -0.10 10.84
N ALA A 437 -16.36 0.39 9.63
CA ALA A 437 -16.09 -0.38 8.40
C ALA A 437 -14.61 -0.78 8.31
N GLY A 438 -13.68 0.15 8.54
CA GLY A 438 -12.25 -0.12 8.55
C GLY A 438 -11.85 -1.13 9.63
N ALA A 439 -12.39 -0.98 10.84
CA ALA A 439 -12.11 -1.86 11.97
C ALA A 439 -12.66 -3.29 11.74
N LEU A 440 -13.90 -3.42 11.27
CA LEU A 440 -14.50 -4.73 10.97
C LEU A 440 -13.85 -5.40 9.75
N THR A 441 -13.48 -4.64 8.72
CA THR A 441 -12.72 -5.15 7.58
C THR A 441 -11.37 -5.70 8.03
N PHE A 442 -10.67 -4.99 8.91
CA PHE A 442 -9.41 -5.46 9.47
C PHE A 442 -9.58 -6.77 10.27
N LEU A 443 -10.61 -6.85 11.13
CA LEU A 443 -10.87 -8.03 11.95
C LEU A 443 -11.39 -9.24 11.14
N SER A 444 -12.01 -9.02 10.00
CA SER A 444 -12.47 -10.09 9.12
C SER A 444 -11.37 -10.72 8.26
N ARG A 445 -10.17 -10.12 8.24
CA ARG A 445 -9.00 -10.62 7.49
C ARG A 445 -8.09 -11.46 8.38
N SER A 446 -7.30 -12.36 7.77
CA SER A 446 -6.16 -12.98 8.45
C SER A 446 -5.15 -11.89 8.81
N LEU A 447 -4.79 -11.82 10.09
CA LEU A 447 -3.86 -10.84 10.57
C LEU A 447 -2.42 -11.25 10.21
N PRO A 448 -1.65 -10.41 9.50
CA PRO A 448 -0.21 -10.62 9.43
C PRO A 448 0.40 -10.53 10.83
N PRO A 449 1.52 -11.21 11.12
CA PRO A 449 2.09 -11.33 12.47
C PRO A 449 2.36 -10.00 13.20
N HIS A 450 2.61 -8.90 12.45
CA HIS A 450 2.84 -7.56 13.01
C HIS A 450 1.56 -6.79 13.34
N ALA A 451 0.44 -7.11 12.69
CA ALA A 451 -0.81 -6.36 12.83
C ALA A 451 -1.38 -6.32 14.26
N PRO A 452 -1.34 -7.38 15.09
CA PRO A 452 -1.77 -7.31 16.48
C PRO A 452 -1.02 -6.25 17.29
N ALA A 453 0.28 -6.11 17.06
CA ALA A 453 1.12 -5.13 17.73
C ALA A 453 0.79 -3.69 17.31
N GLU A 454 0.53 -3.44 16.02
CA GLU A 454 0.12 -2.14 15.51
C GLU A 454 -1.25 -1.70 16.06
N VAL A 455 -2.21 -2.65 16.14
CA VAL A 455 -3.53 -2.38 16.75
C VAL A 455 -3.39 -2.02 18.23
N PHE A 456 -2.50 -2.72 18.93
CA PHE A 456 -2.23 -2.43 20.33
C PHE A 456 -1.64 -1.03 20.52
N ALA A 457 -0.61 -0.68 19.74
CA ALA A 457 0.01 0.64 19.77
C ALA A 457 -1.03 1.75 19.53
N ALA A 458 -1.80 1.63 18.45
CA ALA A 458 -2.82 2.60 18.09
C ALA A 458 -3.94 2.75 19.14
N ALA A 459 -4.32 1.67 19.85
CA ALA A 459 -5.30 1.71 20.92
C ALA A 459 -4.76 2.41 22.18
N VAL A 460 -3.50 2.17 22.52
CA VAL A 460 -2.85 2.79 23.67
C VAL A 460 -2.60 4.29 23.45
N ASP A 461 -2.19 4.68 22.25
CA ASP A 461 -2.01 6.09 21.88
C ASP A 461 -3.30 6.91 22.00
N ARG A 462 -4.46 6.26 21.89
CA ARG A 462 -5.80 6.85 22.10
C ARG A 462 -6.31 6.79 23.53
N GLY A 463 -5.48 6.45 24.49
CA GLY A 463 -5.85 6.40 25.89
C GLY A 463 -6.68 5.20 26.32
N GLN A 464 -6.80 4.16 25.49
CA GLN A 464 -7.51 2.93 25.86
C GLN A 464 -6.87 2.25 27.08
N PRO A 465 -7.66 1.57 27.94
CA PRO A 465 -7.12 0.84 29.09
C PRO A 465 -6.16 -0.27 28.63
N ARG A 466 -4.87 -0.08 28.94
CA ARG A 466 -3.77 -0.93 28.45
C ARG A 466 -3.98 -2.42 28.73
N ASP A 467 -4.43 -2.76 29.95
CA ASP A 467 -4.60 -4.17 30.36
C ASP A 467 -5.76 -4.87 29.63
N ALA A 468 -6.86 -4.16 29.39
CA ALA A 468 -8.01 -4.70 28.67
C ALA A 468 -7.64 -4.91 27.18
N THR A 469 -7.00 -3.91 26.55
CA THR A 469 -6.52 -3.98 25.18
C THR A 469 -5.51 -5.13 25.03
N MET A 470 -4.57 -5.27 25.96
CA MET A 470 -3.59 -6.35 25.96
C MET A 470 -4.24 -7.73 25.99
N ARG A 471 -5.24 -7.95 26.89
CA ARG A 471 -5.94 -9.25 26.95
C ARG A 471 -6.58 -9.62 25.63
N ARG A 472 -7.17 -8.67 24.94
CA ARG A 472 -7.81 -8.91 23.65
C ARG A 472 -6.81 -9.19 22.53
N ILE A 473 -5.78 -8.36 22.40
CA ILE A 473 -4.72 -8.58 21.39
C ILE A 473 -4.06 -9.94 21.63
N ARG A 474 -3.88 -10.30 22.88
CA ARG A 474 -3.39 -11.62 23.25
C ARG A 474 -4.33 -12.74 22.78
N ALA A 475 -5.64 -12.60 23.02
CA ALA A 475 -6.61 -13.59 22.54
C ALA A 475 -6.62 -13.72 21.00
N MET A 476 -6.33 -12.65 20.26
CA MET A 476 -6.16 -12.69 18.79
C MET A 476 -4.90 -13.48 18.40
N ILE A 477 -3.78 -13.25 19.09
CA ILE A 477 -2.52 -13.98 18.85
C ILE A 477 -2.68 -15.46 19.23
N ASP A 478 -3.42 -15.77 20.28
CA ASP A 478 -3.66 -17.15 20.71
C ASP A 478 -4.50 -17.96 19.72
N GLN A 479 -5.23 -17.31 18.80
CA GLN A 479 -5.93 -17.95 17.69
C GLN A 479 -5.02 -18.29 16.50
N LEU A 480 -3.79 -17.73 16.46
CA LEU A 480 -2.81 -18.13 15.46
C LEU A 480 -2.34 -19.56 15.72
N PRO A 481 -2.07 -20.35 14.67
CA PRO A 481 -1.52 -21.69 14.85
C PRO A 481 -0.18 -21.58 15.58
N ASP A 482 0.06 -22.54 16.47
CA ASP A 482 1.34 -22.60 17.19
C ASP A 482 2.51 -22.73 16.22
N GLY A 483 3.50 -21.87 16.39
CA GLY A 483 4.70 -21.87 15.57
C GLY A 483 5.22 -20.48 15.28
N ARG A 484 5.84 -20.32 14.09
CA ARG A 484 6.59 -19.12 13.68
C ARG A 484 5.76 -17.84 13.68
N ASP A 485 4.54 -17.89 13.17
CA ASP A 485 3.71 -16.68 13.03
C ASP A 485 3.25 -16.19 14.41
N LYS A 486 2.92 -17.09 15.32
CA LYS A 486 2.59 -16.76 16.71
C LYS A 486 3.79 -16.19 17.46
N ALA A 487 4.97 -16.79 17.29
CA ALA A 487 6.21 -16.28 17.88
C ALA A 487 6.55 -14.87 17.34
N LEU A 488 6.44 -14.65 16.03
CA LEU A 488 6.63 -13.32 15.41
C LEU A 488 5.63 -12.28 15.92
N ALA A 489 4.35 -12.64 16.03
CA ALA A 489 3.32 -11.76 16.56
C ALA A 489 3.57 -11.37 18.02
N LEU A 490 3.99 -12.32 18.85
CA LEU A 490 4.37 -12.06 20.24
C LEU A 490 5.62 -11.18 20.35
N ARG A 491 6.62 -11.40 19.49
CA ARG A 491 7.81 -10.55 19.42
C ARG A 491 7.45 -9.10 19.08
N HIS A 492 6.70 -8.87 18.02
CA HIS A 492 6.28 -7.52 17.64
C HIS A 492 5.43 -6.85 18.72
N LEU A 493 4.52 -7.59 19.36
CA LEU A 493 3.75 -7.07 20.48
C LEU A 493 4.63 -6.72 21.69
N GLY A 494 5.64 -7.54 21.97
CA GLY A 494 6.64 -7.28 23.00
C GLY A 494 7.45 -6.00 22.73
N GLU A 495 7.89 -5.79 21.48
CA GLU A 495 8.61 -4.60 21.03
C GLU A 495 7.75 -3.33 21.18
N VAL A 496 6.47 -3.40 20.81
CA VAL A 496 5.52 -2.29 21.01
C VAL A 496 5.26 -2.03 22.49
N CYS A 497 5.07 -3.05 23.30
CA CYS A 497 4.96 -2.90 24.75
C CYS A 497 6.18 -2.22 25.35
N TYR A 498 7.35 -2.51 24.81
CA TYR A 498 8.60 -1.87 25.20
C TYR A 498 8.60 -0.37 24.87
N THR A 499 8.25 0.04 23.64
CA THR A 499 8.17 1.45 23.24
C THR A 499 7.15 2.23 24.07
N LEU A 500 6.05 1.59 24.46
CA LEU A 500 4.99 2.14 25.31
C LEU A 500 5.29 2.10 26.83
N ARG A 501 6.51 1.74 27.22
CA ARG A 501 7.01 1.63 28.61
C ARG A 501 6.23 0.65 29.48
N MET A 502 5.65 -0.39 28.87
CA MET A 502 4.93 -1.48 29.57
C MET A 502 5.88 -2.64 29.87
N ARG A 503 6.61 -2.53 31.00
CA ARG A 503 7.74 -3.40 31.37
C ARG A 503 7.40 -4.90 31.45
N ALA A 504 6.47 -5.24 32.34
CA ALA A 504 6.14 -6.64 32.60
C ALA A 504 5.44 -7.34 31.40
N PRO A 505 4.50 -6.69 30.67
CA PRO A 505 3.97 -7.24 29.43
C PRO A 505 5.04 -7.47 28.34
N ALA A 506 5.96 -6.52 28.10
CA ALA A 506 7.02 -6.67 27.12
C ALA A 506 7.87 -7.92 27.39
N MET A 507 8.33 -8.05 28.62
CA MET A 507 9.14 -9.20 29.04
C MET A 507 8.42 -10.53 28.87
N ARG A 508 7.14 -10.61 29.27
CA ARG A 508 6.35 -11.84 29.11
C ARG A 508 6.16 -12.24 27.65
N MET A 509 5.79 -11.28 26.78
CA MET A 509 5.54 -11.54 25.36
C MET A 509 6.82 -12.01 24.67
N LEU A 510 7.94 -11.34 24.93
CA LEU A 510 9.23 -11.71 24.33
C LEU A 510 9.77 -13.04 24.88
N SER A 511 9.58 -13.34 26.16
CA SER A 511 9.97 -14.64 26.74
C SER A 511 9.15 -15.77 26.12
N GLU A 512 7.84 -15.57 25.95
CA GLU A 512 6.97 -16.59 25.35
C GLU A 512 7.24 -16.75 23.84
N ALA A 513 7.55 -15.67 23.12
CA ALA A 513 8.03 -15.76 21.74
C ALA A 513 9.28 -16.63 21.66
N LEU A 514 10.20 -16.42 22.59
CA LEU A 514 11.44 -17.19 22.69
C LEU A 514 11.20 -18.68 23.02
N ASP A 515 10.21 -18.98 23.86
CA ASP A 515 9.85 -20.37 24.21
C ASP A 515 9.21 -21.11 23.02
N LEU A 516 8.45 -20.40 22.17
CA LEU A 516 7.86 -20.91 20.93
C LEU A 516 8.89 -21.07 19.82
N GLU A 517 9.95 -20.25 19.82
CA GLU A 517 11.11 -20.36 18.93
C GLU A 517 12.11 -21.41 19.44
N ALA A 518 11.69 -22.64 19.73
CA ALA A 518 12.60 -23.68 20.17
C ALA A 518 13.79 -23.83 19.20
N PRO A 519 15.03 -24.05 19.70
CA PRO A 519 16.22 -24.07 18.85
C PRO A 519 16.13 -25.22 17.85
N GLY A 520 15.77 -24.88 16.62
CA GLY A 520 15.73 -25.80 15.49
C GLY A 520 17.13 -26.12 14.98
N PRO A 521 17.32 -27.21 14.23
CA PRO A 521 18.63 -27.68 13.79
C PRO A 521 19.29 -26.81 12.73
N THR A 522 18.58 -25.86 12.11
CA THR A 522 19.11 -25.04 11.01
C THR A 522 19.77 -23.74 11.52
N ARG A 523 20.76 -23.24 10.75
CA ARG A 523 21.46 -21.98 11.04
C ARG A 523 20.47 -20.80 11.13
N GLN A 524 19.49 -20.76 10.25
CA GLN A 524 18.48 -19.68 10.20
C GLN A 524 17.62 -19.61 11.48
N TRP A 525 17.29 -20.77 12.10
CA TRP A 525 16.57 -20.82 13.37
C TRP A 525 17.42 -20.31 14.54
N ARG A 526 18.72 -20.63 14.54
CA ARG A 526 19.64 -20.14 15.58
C ARG A 526 19.83 -18.63 15.50
N ASP A 527 19.96 -18.09 14.28
CA ASP A 527 20.10 -16.65 14.07
C ASP A 527 18.83 -15.89 14.52
N GLN A 528 17.63 -16.42 14.25
CA GLN A 528 16.37 -15.84 14.71
C GLN A 528 16.21 -15.88 16.24
N HIS A 529 16.58 -16.98 16.86
CA HIS A 529 16.55 -17.10 18.32
C HIS A 529 17.50 -16.10 19.00
N GLU A 530 18.71 -15.90 18.46
CA GLU A 530 19.62 -14.87 18.97
C GLU A 530 19.09 -13.45 18.73
N GLU A 531 18.43 -13.17 17.59
CA GLU A 531 17.77 -11.89 17.37
C GLU A 531 16.68 -11.61 18.40
N THR A 532 15.91 -12.61 18.78
CA THR A 532 14.88 -12.48 19.84
C THR A 532 15.52 -12.23 21.20
N LEU A 533 16.64 -12.89 21.52
CA LEU A 533 17.41 -12.62 22.75
C LEU A 533 17.96 -11.18 22.77
N VAL A 534 18.48 -10.70 21.64
CA VAL A 534 18.97 -9.34 21.48
C VAL A 534 17.83 -8.32 21.68
N ALA A 535 16.67 -8.54 21.04
CA ALA A 535 15.49 -7.69 21.21
C ALA A 535 15.01 -7.68 22.67
N LEU A 536 14.98 -8.84 23.33
CA LEU A 536 14.58 -8.98 24.74
C LEU A 536 15.55 -8.24 25.68
N ALA A 537 16.86 -8.35 25.44
CA ALA A 537 17.85 -7.65 26.23
C ALA A 537 17.77 -6.12 26.05
N ARG A 538 17.58 -5.63 24.81
CA ARG A 538 17.33 -4.23 24.55
C ARG A 538 16.06 -3.71 25.21
N ALA A 539 14.98 -4.54 25.17
CA ALA A 539 13.76 -4.23 25.88
C ALA A 539 14.01 -4.06 27.39
N ALA A 540 14.81 -4.95 28.00
CA ALA A 540 15.18 -4.84 29.41
C ALA A 540 15.98 -3.58 29.72
N ILE A 541 16.93 -3.16 28.85
CA ILE A 541 17.70 -1.93 28.99
C ILE A 541 16.76 -0.71 29.04
N GLY A 542 15.92 -0.56 28.05
CA GLY A 542 15.09 0.63 27.96
C GLY A 542 13.96 0.70 29.00
N ILE A 543 13.53 -0.44 29.58
CA ILE A 543 12.62 -0.45 30.73
C ILE A 543 13.34 -0.09 32.04
N GLY A 544 14.66 0.09 32.01
CA GLY A 544 15.46 0.40 33.19
C GLY A 544 15.78 -0.81 34.05
N ALA A 545 15.86 -2.00 33.45
CA ALA A 545 16.24 -3.25 34.11
C ALA A 545 17.56 -3.79 33.52
N PRO A 546 18.69 -3.08 33.70
CA PRO A 546 19.97 -3.47 33.11
C PRO A 546 20.50 -4.81 33.61
N ASP A 547 20.23 -5.16 34.86
CA ASP A 547 20.66 -6.44 35.41
C ASP A 547 19.89 -7.62 34.78
N THR A 548 18.61 -7.42 34.39
CA THR A 548 17.85 -8.41 33.62
C THR A 548 18.41 -8.54 32.21
N ALA A 549 18.80 -7.43 31.58
CA ALA A 549 19.44 -7.46 30.26
C ALA A 549 20.75 -8.27 30.32
N LEU A 550 21.59 -8.05 31.33
CA LEU A 550 22.81 -8.82 31.54
C LEU A 550 22.54 -10.32 31.76
N GLY A 551 21.45 -10.69 32.49
CA GLY A 551 21.01 -12.08 32.61
C GLY A 551 20.64 -12.71 31.27
N ILE A 552 20.03 -11.95 30.36
CA ILE A 552 19.67 -12.43 29.03
C ILE A 552 20.91 -12.57 28.14
N THR A 553 21.89 -11.64 28.22
CA THR A 553 23.09 -11.69 27.37
C THR A 553 23.91 -12.96 27.60
N THR A 554 23.82 -13.61 28.80
CA THR A 554 24.50 -14.88 29.06
C THR A 554 24.03 -16.03 28.14
N ARG A 555 22.84 -15.91 27.56
CA ARG A 555 22.24 -16.89 26.62
C ARG A 555 22.65 -16.66 25.17
N ILE A 556 23.21 -15.49 24.84
CA ILE A 556 23.67 -15.17 23.49
C ILE A 556 25.03 -15.85 23.25
N VAL A 557 25.08 -16.74 22.27
CA VAL A 557 26.29 -17.53 21.97
C VAL A 557 27.34 -16.68 21.24
N HIS A 558 26.90 -15.80 20.33
CA HIS A 558 27.77 -14.91 19.59
C HIS A 558 28.37 -13.84 20.51
N THR A 559 29.65 -13.96 20.84
CA THR A 559 30.37 -13.10 21.80
C THR A 559 30.37 -11.63 21.40
N GLU A 560 30.45 -11.32 20.10
CA GLU A 560 30.38 -9.96 19.58
C GLU A 560 29.01 -9.34 19.80
N ARG A 561 27.92 -10.04 19.41
CA ARG A 561 26.54 -9.58 19.65
C ARG A 561 26.24 -9.40 21.12
N ARG A 562 26.72 -10.31 21.96
CA ARG A 562 26.62 -10.20 23.41
C ARG A 562 27.32 -8.95 23.92
N GLY A 563 28.58 -8.73 23.53
CA GLY A 563 29.37 -7.57 23.93
C GLY A 563 28.78 -6.25 23.47
N MET A 564 28.11 -6.21 22.28
CA MET A 564 27.37 -5.04 21.83
C MET A 564 26.24 -4.66 22.79
N ILE A 565 25.42 -5.63 23.22
CA ILE A 565 24.33 -5.37 24.17
C ILE A 565 24.86 -4.98 25.55
N GLU A 566 25.92 -5.65 26.03
CA GLU A 566 26.58 -5.28 27.28
C GLU A 566 27.12 -3.84 27.23
N THR A 567 27.65 -3.39 26.08
CA THR A 567 28.05 -1.99 25.86
C THR A 567 26.83 -1.03 25.87
N GLU A 568 25.68 -1.44 25.31
CA GLU A 568 24.44 -0.66 25.43
C GLU A 568 23.98 -0.53 26.91
N VAL A 569 24.14 -1.57 27.72
CA VAL A 569 23.89 -1.51 29.17
C VAL A 569 24.82 -0.50 29.84
N VAL A 570 26.10 -0.48 29.50
CA VAL A 570 27.08 0.46 30.03
C VAL A 570 26.67 1.89 29.69
N ARG A 571 26.33 2.19 28.46
CA ARG A 571 25.82 3.51 28.04
C ARG A 571 24.58 3.93 28.81
N TRP A 572 23.64 2.99 28.99
CA TRP A 572 22.45 3.25 29.78
C TRP A 572 22.79 3.61 31.24
N LEU A 573 23.69 2.86 31.86
CA LEU A 573 24.14 3.10 33.25
C LEU A 573 24.83 4.47 33.35
N ILE A 574 25.68 4.83 32.40
CA ILE A 574 26.33 6.16 32.31
C ILE A 574 25.28 7.27 32.22
N ALA A 575 24.31 7.14 31.31
CA ALA A 575 23.26 8.16 31.12
C ALA A 575 22.40 8.37 32.37
N HIS A 576 22.30 7.34 33.24
CA HIS A 576 21.56 7.42 34.51
C HIS A 576 22.47 7.70 35.75
N GLY A 577 23.69 8.14 35.50
CA GLY A 577 24.62 8.55 36.57
C GLY A 577 25.24 7.40 37.39
N ARG A 578 25.04 6.13 36.97
CA ARG A 578 25.51 4.94 37.68
C ARG A 578 26.90 4.51 37.17
N ARG A 579 27.86 5.43 37.19
CA ARG A 579 29.20 5.26 36.61
C ARG A 579 29.99 4.09 37.18
N SER A 580 30.00 3.90 38.51
CA SER A 580 30.69 2.75 39.15
C SER A 580 30.13 1.41 38.66
N ARG A 581 28.80 1.29 38.51
CA ARG A 581 28.17 0.07 38.01
C ARG A 581 28.46 -0.13 36.52
N ALA A 582 28.51 0.97 35.75
CA ALA A 582 28.90 0.94 34.34
C ALA A 582 30.33 0.42 34.16
N GLU A 583 31.25 0.83 35.03
CA GLU A 583 32.63 0.36 35.05
C GLU A 583 32.73 -1.11 35.36
N GLU A 584 31.98 -1.64 36.37
CA GLU A 584 31.95 -3.04 36.69
C GLU A 584 31.45 -3.89 35.50
N VAL A 585 30.39 -3.44 34.84
CA VAL A 585 29.82 -4.14 33.68
C VAL A 585 30.78 -4.10 32.50
N ALA A 586 31.36 -2.95 32.19
CA ALA A 586 32.33 -2.79 31.12
C ALA A 586 33.55 -3.70 31.32
N TYR A 587 34.03 -3.80 32.53
CA TYR A 587 35.16 -4.67 32.88
C TYR A 587 34.85 -6.18 32.68
N ALA A 588 33.61 -6.56 32.84
CA ALA A 588 33.15 -7.96 32.68
C ALA A 588 32.91 -8.36 31.21
N ILE A 589 32.91 -7.41 30.25
CA ILE A 589 32.68 -7.73 28.83
C ILE A 589 33.80 -8.64 28.32
N SER A 590 33.43 -9.82 27.80
CA SER A 590 34.41 -10.81 27.33
C SER A 590 34.92 -10.58 25.91
N HIS A 591 34.21 -9.85 25.06
CA HIS A 591 34.69 -9.53 23.72
C HIS A 591 35.66 -8.35 23.76
N PRO A 592 36.95 -8.53 23.34
CA PRO A 592 38.00 -7.54 23.60
C PRO A 592 37.71 -6.15 23.03
N GLY A 593 37.19 -6.07 21.79
CA GLY A 593 36.83 -4.81 21.14
C GLY A 593 35.71 -4.07 21.88
N ASN A 594 34.64 -4.76 22.25
CA ASN A 594 33.51 -4.18 22.98
C ASN A 594 33.90 -3.81 24.43
N HIS A 595 34.80 -4.58 25.08
CA HIS A 595 35.36 -4.24 26.37
C HIS A 595 36.05 -2.89 26.35
N ASP A 596 37.02 -2.72 25.43
CA ASP A 596 37.79 -1.48 25.37
C ASP A 596 36.94 -0.27 25.00
N TRP A 597 35.94 -0.44 24.09
CA TRP A 597 34.99 0.62 23.77
C TRP A 597 34.11 1.00 24.96
N ALA A 598 33.57 0.01 25.68
CA ALA A 598 32.76 0.26 26.87
C ALA A 598 33.58 0.96 27.98
N MET A 599 34.81 0.55 28.21
CA MET A 599 35.73 1.18 29.18
C MET A 599 36.10 2.61 28.75
N ALA A 600 36.26 2.84 27.44
CA ALA A 600 36.49 4.20 26.91
C ALA A 600 35.31 5.14 27.20
N GLU A 601 34.06 4.68 26.97
CA GLU A 601 32.85 5.42 27.32
C GLU A 601 32.77 5.74 28.82
N VAL A 602 33.19 4.82 29.69
CA VAL A 602 33.26 5.02 31.13
C VAL A 602 34.31 6.08 31.48
N ALA A 603 35.50 6.02 30.89
CA ALA A 603 36.56 7.01 31.10
C ALA A 603 36.12 8.43 30.74
N ILE A 604 35.48 8.57 29.55
CA ILE A 604 34.91 9.85 29.09
C ILE A 604 33.78 10.32 30.02
N ALA A 605 32.94 9.44 30.53
CA ALA A 605 31.89 9.78 31.48
C ALA A 605 32.44 10.28 32.83
N HIS A 606 33.51 9.69 33.33
CA HIS A 606 34.23 10.21 34.51
C HIS A 606 34.82 11.60 34.27
N ALA A 607 35.49 11.79 33.14
CA ALA A 607 36.05 13.05 32.74
C ALA A 607 35.02 14.19 32.64
N ARG A 608 33.90 13.93 31.96
CA ARG A 608 32.77 14.89 31.83
C ARG A 608 32.18 15.27 33.19
N ALA A 609 32.24 14.37 34.16
CA ALA A 609 31.84 14.66 35.55
C ALA A 609 32.90 15.39 36.37
N GLY A 610 34.09 15.67 35.81
CA GLY A 610 35.19 16.33 36.47
C GLY A 610 36.12 15.40 37.25
N ASP A 611 35.90 14.10 37.22
CA ASP A 611 36.71 13.08 37.89
C ASP A 611 37.82 12.59 36.96
N TYR A 612 38.85 13.45 36.77
CA TYR A 612 39.97 13.16 35.87
C TYR A 612 40.92 12.09 36.42
N GLU A 613 40.98 11.91 37.76
CA GLU A 613 41.79 10.87 38.37
C GLU A 613 41.27 9.50 38.02
N ARG A 614 39.94 9.29 38.18
CA ARG A 614 39.31 8.05 37.82
C ARG A 614 39.33 7.78 36.32
N ALA A 615 39.05 8.82 35.49
CA ALA A 615 39.19 8.74 34.04
C ALA A 615 40.57 8.28 33.60
N GLY A 616 41.62 8.77 34.26
CA GLY A 616 43.01 8.36 34.03
C GLY A 616 43.27 6.88 34.41
N LEU A 617 42.79 6.46 35.58
CA LEU A 617 42.90 5.05 36.00
C LEU A 617 42.20 4.10 35.05
N VAL A 618 41.00 4.46 34.56
CA VAL A 618 40.25 3.66 33.54
C VAL A 618 41.01 3.65 32.21
N LEU A 619 41.55 4.80 31.79
CA LEU A 619 42.36 4.90 30.57
C LEU A 619 43.56 3.94 30.59
N ASP A 620 44.22 3.79 31.75
CA ASP A 620 45.39 2.91 31.93
C ASP A 620 45.03 1.40 31.80
N THR A 621 43.75 1.05 31.86
CA THR A 621 43.28 -0.33 31.68
C THR A 621 43.01 -0.70 30.21
N LEU A 622 42.89 0.29 29.33
CA LEU A 622 42.58 0.05 27.90
C LEU A 622 43.78 -0.61 27.19
N ARG A 623 43.47 -1.58 26.35
CA ARG A 623 44.47 -2.32 25.57
C ARG A 623 44.49 -1.90 24.10
N ALA A 624 43.32 -1.56 23.53
CA ALA A 624 43.24 -1.11 22.16
C ALA A 624 43.81 0.32 22.03
N ALA A 625 44.88 0.45 21.28
CA ALA A 625 45.54 1.75 21.05
C ALA A 625 44.59 2.82 20.52
N THR A 626 43.59 2.41 19.71
CA THR A 626 42.54 3.31 19.18
C THR A 626 41.62 3.84 20.28
N ALA A 627 41.22 3.01 21.25
CA ALA A 627 40.40 3.40 22.39
C ALA A 627 41.16 4.35 23.30
N VAL A 628 42.44 4.03 23.59
CA VAL A 628 43.36 4.91 24.36
C VAL A 628 43.47 6.28 23.69
N ALA A 629 43.75 6.31 22.41
CA ALA A 629 43.88 7.55 21.66
C ALA A 629 42.61 8.39 21.66
N TRP A 630 41.44 7.72 21.45
CA TRP A 630 40.13 8.37 21.47
C TRP A 630 39.85 9.04 22.82
N VAL A 631 40.02 8.33 23.92
CA VAL A 631 39.82 8.89 25.27
C VAL A 631 40.80 10.03 25.53
N THR A 632 42.05 9.86 25.15
CA THR A 632 43.08 10.89 25.34
C THR A 632 42.76 12.16 24.54
N ALA A 633 42.29 12.01 23.29
CA ALA A 633 41.86 13.12 22.44
C ALA A 633 40.65 13.86 23.03
N GLU A 634 39.62 13.12 23.49
CA GLU A 634 38.45 13.73 24.13
C GLU A 634 38.80 14.48 25.42
N LEU A 635 39.70 13.94 26.24
CA LEU A 635 40.21 14.62 27.44
C LEU A 635 40.99 15.90 27.09
N ALA A 636 41.81 15.85 26.05
CA ALA A 636 42.55 16.98 25.54
C ALA A 636 41.62 18.07 24.95
N CYS A 637 40.62 17.65 24.17
CA CYS A 637 39.60 18.56 23.64
C CYS A 637 38.78 19.24 24.74
N ASP A 638 38.41 18.50 25.81
CA ASP A 638 37.71 19.07 26.95
C ASP A 638 38.61 20.05 27.73
N ALA A 639 39.90 19.74 27.92
CA ALA A 639 40.88 20.62 28.49
C ALA A 639 41.09 21.89 27.64
N ALA A 640 41.15 21.73 26.31
CA ALA A 640 41.28 22.86 25.38
C ALA A 640 40.06 23.79 25.44
N ARG A 641 38.83 23.24 25.47
CA ARG A 641 37.57 24.01 25.64
C ARG A 641 37.57 24.83 26.94
N ARG A 642 38.28 24.41 27.97
CA ARG A 642 38.42 25.09 29.25
C ARG A 642 39.59 26.05 29.28
N GLY A 643 40.28 26.23 28.17
CA GLY A 643 41.41 27.13 28.07
C GLY A 643 42.69 26.62 28.79
N ASN A 644 42.83 25.33 29.00
CA ASN A 644 44.00 24.76 29.63
C ASN A 644 45.19 24.75 28.65
N PRO A 645 46.32 25.46 28.93
CA PRO A 645 47.45 25.52 28.02
C PRO A 645 48.21 24.19 27.87
N ARG A 646 47.96 23.22 28.77
CA ARG A 646 48.56 21.88 28.72
C ARG A 646 47.62 20.82 28.14
N ALA A 647 46.64 21.25 27.33
CA ALA A 647 45.68 20.37 26.74
C ALA A 647 46.33 19.24 25.89
N VAL A 648 47.47 19.53 25.26
CA VAL A 648 48.16 18.59 24.36
C VAL A 648 49.18 17.69 25.05
N ASP A 649 49.59 17.99 26.32
CA ASP A 649 50.68 17.26 27.00
C ASP A 649 50.43 15.73 27.07
N ARG A 650 49.21 15.34 27.33
CA ARG A 650 48.79 13.91 27.33
C ARG A 650 48.76 13.28 25.95
N VAL A 651 48.36 14.02 24.93
CA VAL A 651 48.32 13.55 23.54
C VAL A 651 49.74 13.21 23.08
N MET A 652 50.72 14.01 23.47
CA MET A 652 52.14 13.80 23.13
C MET A 652 52.70 12.48 23.74
N LEU A 653 52.09 11.94 24.76
CA LEU A 653 52.52 10.69 25.41
C LEU A 653 51.97 9.44 24.69
N LEU A 654 51.13 9.60 23.68
CA LEU A 654 50.56 8.44 22.91
C LEU A 654 51.73 7.75 22.16
N PRO A 655 51.88 6.40 22.36
CA PRO A 655 53.02 5.69 21.78
C PRO A 655 52.88 5.47 20.25
N ASN A 656 51.65 5.46 19.76
CA ASN A 656 51.41 5.29 18.32
C ASN A 656 51.36 6.68 17.64
N PRO A 657 52.33 7.01 16.75
CA PRO A 657 52.44 8.32 16.11
C PRO A 657 51.18 8.69 15.31
N ALA A 658 50.60 7.75 14.54
CA ALA A 658 49.40 8.00 13.70
C ALA A 658 48.17 8.33 14.55
N LEU A 659 48.01 7.70 15.72
CA LEU A 659 46.90 8.01 16.64
C LEU A 659 47.14 9.33 17.39
N ARG A 660 48.39 9.63 17.72
CA ARG A 660 48.80 10.91 18.32
C ARG A 660 48.50 12.07 17.35
N ASP A 661 48.86 11.91 16.10
CA ASP A 661 48.70 12.95 15.10
C ASP A 661 47.20 13.22 14.78
N ARG A 662 46.36 12.16 14.71
CA ARG A 662 44.90 12.34 14.62
C ARG A 662 44.31 13.06 15.83
N ALA A 663 44.81 12.75 17.04
CA ALA A 663 44.35 13.42 18.26
C ALA A 663 44.79 14.90 18.27
N LEU A 664 46.01 15.22 17.85
CA LEU A 664 46.46 16.59 17.68
C LEU A 664 45.61 17.37 16.67
N ALA A 665 45.30 16.78 15.52
CA ALA A 665 44.42 17.38 14.52
C ALA A 665 43.02 17.68 15.07
N GLN A 666 42.47 16.80 15.90
CA GLN A 666 41.18 17.02 16.56
C GLN A 666 41.24 18.17 17.57
N VAL A 667 42.29 18.27 18.36
CA VAL A 667 42.52 19.38 19.31
C VAL A 667 42.71 20.70 18.57
N ALA A 668 43.50 20.74 17.51
CA ALA A 668 43.70 21.91 16.67
C ALA A 668 42.39 22.49 16.12
N ARG A 669 41.51 21.61 15.61
CA ARG A 669 40.16 22.01 15.15
C ARG A 669 39.25 22.54 16.26
N VAL A 670 39.36 22.04 17.47
CA VAL A 670 38.62 22.60 18.62
C VAL A 670 39.17 24.00 18.99
N LEU A 671 40.50 24.20 18.99
CA LEU A 671 41.13 25.47 19.32
C LEU A 671 40.82 26.56 18.29
N ILE A 672 40.75 26.23 16.98
CA ILE A 672 40.45 27.23 15.95
C ILE A 672 39.03 27.79 16.07
N VAL A 673 38.07 26.94 16.42
CA VAL A 673 36.67 27.35 16.66
C VAL A 673 36.55 28.24 17.91
N GLN A 674 37.45 28.10 18.89
CA GLN A 674 37.44 28.87 20.12
C GLN A 674 38.21 30.19 20.06
N VAL A 675 38.54 30.66 18.84
CA VAL A 675 39.22 31.94 18.61
C VAL A 675 40.66 31.98 19.17
N ALA A 676 41.37 30.85 19.11
CA ALA A 676 42.81 30.75 19.41
C ALA A 676 43.60 30.28 18.17
N PRO A 677 43.55 31.02 17.04
CA PRO A 677 44.06 30.54 15.75
C PRO A 677 45.57 30.30 15.76
N GLU A 678 46.35 31.12 16.46
CA GLU A 678 47.81 30.95 16.58
C GLU A 678 48.17 29.68 17.33
N THR A 679 47.51 29.42 18.47
CA THR A 679 47.69 28.16 19.22
C THR A 679 47.25 26.94 18.44
N ALA A 680 46.16 27.03 17.64
CA ALA A 680 45.73 25.95 16.77
C ALA A 680 46.77 25.62 15.68
N LEU A 681 47.40 26.63 15.07
CA LEU A 681 48.50 26.45 14.13
C LEU A 681 49.73 25.83 14.79
N GLU A 682 50.08 26.26 16.05
CA GLU A 682 51.15 25.62 16.81
C GLU A 682 50.90 24.14 17.03
N VAL A 683 49.67 23.76 17.41
CA VAL A 683 49.29 22.34 17.60
C VAL A 683 49.34 21.58 16.27
N ALA A 684 48.88 22.17 15.17
CA ALA A 684 48.98 21.57 13.85
C ALA A 684 50.42 21.29 13.41
N ARG A 685 51.37 22.15 13.76
CA ARG A 685 52.81 21.96 13.50
C ARG A 685 53.43 20.81 14.31
N MET A 686 52.81 20.41 15.44
CA MET A 686 53.26 19.29 16.26
C MET A 686 52.87 17.92 15.67
N ILE A 687 52.04 17.88 14.63
CA ILE A 687 51.67 16.67 13.91
C ILE A 687 52.88 16.20 13.09
N ASP A 688 53.37 14.99 13.35
CA ASP A 688 54.54 14.45 12.67
C ASP A 688 54.21 13.97 11.25
N ASP A 689 53.04 13.32 11.10
CA ASP A 689 52.58 12.82 9.83
C ASP A 689 52.21 13.96 8.87
N HIS A 690 52.94 14.06 7.78
CA HIS A 690 52.77 15.13 6.80
C HIS A 690 51.40 15.18 6.16
N GLU A 691 50.74 13.98 5.91
CA GLU A 691 49.40 13.93 5.38
C GLU A 691 48.39 14.53 6.38
N THR A 692 48.37 14.01 7.59
CA THR A 692 47.46 14.47 8.66
C THR A 692 47.67 15.98 8.95
N ARG A 693 48.92 16.44 8.93
CA ARG A 693 49.24 17.85 9.10
C ARG A 693 48.67 18.71 7.96
N ALA A 694 48.93 18.30 6.73
CA ALA A 694 48.46 19.03 5.55
C ALA A 694 46.94 19.13 5.53
N ARG A 695 46.25 18.01 5.77
CA ARG A 695 44.77 17.96 5.84
C ARG A 695 44.22 18.84 6.97
N CYS A 696 44.83 18.79 8.15
CA CYS A 696 44.43 19.64 9.27
C CYS A 696 44.54 21.12 8.92
N LEU A 697 45.64 21.53 8.30
CA LEU A 697 45.88 22.93 7.90
C LEU A 697 44.92 23.36 6.75
N ILE A 698 44.61 22.48 5.82
CA ILE A 698 43.60 22.72 4.76
C ILE A 698 42.22 22.95 5.38
N ASP A 699 41.78 22.09 6.30
CA ASP A 699 40.51 22.25 7.02
C ASP A 699 40.46 23.58 7.77
N MET A 700 41.54 23.92 8.47
CA MET A 700 41.66 25.19 9.19
C MET A 700 41.55 26.40 8.27
N ALA A 701 42.17 26.35 7.09
CA ALA A 701 42.11 27.41 6.08
C ALA A 701 40.71 27.63 5.52
N LEU A 702 39.97 26.56 5.31
CA LEU A 702 38.58 26.59 4.81
C LEU A 702 37.59 27.08 5.87
N ASP A 703 37.78 26.66 7.12
CA ASP A 703 36.90 27.01 8.24
C ASP A 703 37.14 28.41 8.79
N HIS A 704 38.38 28.94 8.66
CA HIS A 704 38.76 30.22 9.26
C HIS A 704 39.55 31.13 8.31
N PRO A 705 38.87 31.92 7.44
CA PRO A 705 39.50 32.76 6.41
C PRO A 705 40.65 33.68 6.86
N PRO A 706 40.67 34.24 8.09
CA PRO A 706 41.78 35.11 8.53
C PRO A 706 43.14 34.42 8.56
N VAL A 707 43.21 33.11 8.76
CA VAL A 707 44.48 32.35 8.78
C VAL A 707 44.72 31.56 7.52
N ALA A 708 43.80 31.63 6.53
CA ALA A 708 43.82 30.80 5.35
C ALA A 708 45.15 30.88 4.58
N ALA A 709 45.67 32.07 4.34
CA ALA A 709 46.91 32.25 3.59
C ALA A 709 48.11 31.58 4.27
N GLN A 710 48.25 31.74 5.58
CA GLN A 710 49.34 31.12 6.35
C GLN A 710 49.12 29.58 6.43
N ALA A 711 47.91 29.12 6.70
CA ALA A 711 47.60 27.71 6.81
C ALA A 711 47.83 26.97 5.47
N LEU A 712 47.45 27.56 4.33
CA LEU A 712 47.67 26.98 2.99
C LEU A 712 49.15 26.93 2.62
N ASP A 713 49.97 27.98 2.96
CA ASP A 713 51.39 27.95 2.71
C ASP A 713 52.11 26.85 3.52
N GLU A 714 51.73 26.69 4.79
CA GLU A 714 52.22 25.60 5.64
C GLU A 714 51.70 24.22 5.16
N ALA A 715 50.42 24.14 4.69
CA ALA A 715 49.88 22.95 4.11
C ALA A 715 50.61 22.53 2.83
N ALA A 716 50.98 23.49 1.96
CA ALA A 716 51.75 23.24 0.76
C ALA A 716 53.14 22.65 1.09
N THR A 717 53.79 23.20 2.13
CA THR A 717 55.05 22.68 2.60
C THR A 717 54.95 21.25 3.11
N ALA A 718 53.90 20.95 3.87
CA ALA A 718 53.59 19.59 4.37
C ALA A 718 53.24 18.64 3.23
N ALA A 719 52.41 19.07 2.26
CA ALA A 719 51.98 18.25 1.11
C ALA A 719 53.13 17.80 0.20
N VAL A 720 54.20 18.64 0.07
CA VAL A 720 55.39 18.25 -0.70
C VAL A 720 56.14 17.09 -0.02
N ALA A 721 56.10 17.03 1.29
CA ALA A 721 56.79 16.02 2.09
C ALA A 721 55.96 14.70 2.25
N VAL A 722 54.71 14.65 1.79
CA VAL A 722 53.90 13.43 1.77
C VAL A 722 54.43 12.46 0.73
N GLU A 723 54.65 11.22 1.11
CA GLU A 723 55.11 10.14 0.20
C GLU A 723 53.96 9.15 -0.07
N GLY A 724 54.03 8.39 -1.17
CA GLY A 724 53.05 7.33 -1.49
C GLY A 724 51.82 7.83 -2.23
N GLU A 725 50.78 6.99 -2.20
CA GLU A 725 49.53 7.23 -2.91
C GLU A 725 48.72 8.40 -2.32
N GLU A 726 48.84 8.65 -1.02
CA GLU A 726 48.16 9.72 -0.30
C GLU A 726 48.59 11.15 -0.74
N ARG A 727 49.80 11.27 -1.26
CA ARG A 727 50.34 12.57 -1.76
C ARG A 727 49.41 13.20 -2.80
N ALA A 728 48.92 12.36 -3.72
CA ALA A 728 48.05 12.84 -4.78
C ALA A 728 46.74 13.40 -4.21
N SER A 729 46.14 12.68 -3.27
CA SER A 729 44.89 13.09 -2.60
C SER A 729 45.07 14.40 -1.77
N VAL A 730 46.19 14.56 -1.11
CA VAL A 730 46.49 15.81 -0.36
C VAL A 730 46.71 16.99 -1.30
N ILE A 731 47.47 16.81 -2.38
CA ILE A 731 47.70 17.86 -3.38
C ILE A 731 46.39 18.26 -4.05
N ALA A 732 45.50 17.29 -4.34
CA ALA A 732 44.18 17.57 -4.88
C ALA A 732 43.30 18.40 -3.91
N ALA A 733 43.34 18.08 -2.61
CA ALA A 733 42.62 18.85 -1.59
C ALA A 733 43.19 20.26 -1.43
N LEU A 734 44.50 20.39 -1.46
CA LEU A 734 45.17 21.69 -1.39
C LEU A 734 44.87 22.56 -2.61
N ALA A 735 44.95 22.00 -3.81
CA ALA A 735 44.63 22.69 -5.05
C ALA A 735 43.17 23.25 -5.04
N ALA A 736 42.24 22.47 -4.50
CA ALA A 736 40.86 22.92 -4.30
C ALA A 736 40.74 24.06 -3.28
N ALA A 737 41.46 23.97 -2.16
CA ALA A 737 41.44 24.98 -1.12
C ALA A 737 42.09 26.29 -1.60
N GLU A 738 43.17 26.23 -2.37
CA GLU A 738 43.79 27.38 -3.03
C GLU A 738 42.84 28.08 -3.99
N ALA A 739 42.11 27.29 -4.80
CA ALA A 739 41.11 27.84 -5.70
C ALA A 739 39.94 28.47 -4.92
N ALA A 740 39.51 27.86 -3.81
CA ALA A 740 38.43 28.37 -2.95
C ALA A 740 38.86 29.68 -2.25
N SER A 741 40.12 29.82 -1.87
CA SER A 741 40.69 31.06 -1.30
C SER A 741 40.90 32.16 -2.35
N GLY A 742 40.81 31.88 -3.64
CA GLY A 742 40.94 32.82 -4.77
C GLY A 742 42.22 32.71 -5.52
N GLN A 743 43.09 31.80 -5.16
CA GLN A 743 44.38 31.58 -5.83
C GLN A 743 44.27 30.48 -6.91
N PHE A 744 43.30 30.62 -7.85
CA PHE A 744 43.01 29.65 -8.90
C PHE A 744 44.27 29.19 -9.68
N GLN A 745 45.12 30.13 -10.08
CA GLN A 745 46.35 29.83 -10.81
C GLN A 745 47.31 28.92 -10.02
N VAL A 746 47.35 29.08 -8.68
CA VAL A 746 48.12 28.22 -7.80
C VAL A 746 47.49 26.84 -7.73
N GLY A 747 46.16 26.77 -7.54
CA GLY A 747 45.41 25.52 -7.54
C GLY A 747 45.60 24.70 -8.80
N MET A 748 45.53 25.31 -10.00
CA MET A 748 45.76 24.63 -11.29
C MET A 748 47.20 24.13 -11.46
N ARG A 749 48.18 24.92 -10.99
CA ARG A 749 49.59 24.46 -10.99
C ARG A 749 49.80 23.27 -10.07
N MET A 750 49.15 23.27 -8.91
CA MET A 750 49.21 22.15 -7.97
C MET A 750 48.55 20.89 -8.58
N ALA A 751 47.37 21.01 -9.19
CA ALA A 751 46.71 19.91 -9.87
C ALA A 751 47.59 19.34 -11.02
N ALA A 752 48.32 20.18 -11.75
CA ALA A 752 49.22 19.77 -12.82
C ALA A 752 50.44 18.98 -12.32
N LEU A 753 50.76 19.01 -11.02
CA LEU A 753 51.80 18.15 -10.44
C LEU A 753 51.35 16.70 -10.24
N LEU A 754 50.04 16.44 -10.30
CA LEU A 754 49.48 15.11 -10.15
C LEU A 754 49.65 14.30 -11.47
N PRO A 755 49.88 13.00 -11.39
CA PRO A 755 49.81 12.11 -12.57
C PRO A 755 48.47 12.20 -13.24
N GLU A 756 48.41 11.90 -14.56
CA GLU A 756 47.13 11.75 -15.26
C GLU A 756 46.34 10.59 -14.65
N GLY A 757 45.05 10.79 -14.37
CA GLY A 757 44.14 9.81 -13.76
C GLY A 757 43.27 10.39 -12.64
N GLU A 758 42.71 9.51 -11.85
CA GLU A 758 41.65 9.76 -10.86
C GLU A 758 41.92 10.95 -9.90
N GLU A 759 43.15 11.06 -9.39
CA GLU A 759 43.50 12.10 -8.43
C GLU A 759 43.59 13.51 -9.07
N ARG A 760 44.08 13.58 -10.32
CA ARG A 760 44.09 14.86 -11.07
C ARG A 760 42.65 15.25 -11.41
N ASP A 761 41.83 14.28 -11.79
CA ASP A 761 40.44 14.47 -12.12
C ASP A 761 39.65 14.96 -10.89
N ARG A 762 39.85 14.39 -9.71
CA ARG A 762 39.30 14.88 -8.44
C ARG A 762 39.76 16.30 -8.10
N ALA A 763 41.03 16.65 -8.36
CA ALA A 763 41.51 18.01 -8.16
C ALA A 763 40.79 18.99 -9.09
N HIS A 764 40.65 18.66 -10.39
CA HIS A 764 39.97 19.48 -11.37
C HIS A 764 38.49 19.66 -11.01
N SER A 765 37.78 18.59 -10.58
CA SER A 765 36.37 18.67 -10.16
C SER A 765 36.16 19.64 -8.99
N ARG A 766 37.01 19.55 -7.96
CA ARG A 766 36.93 20.45 -6.82
C ARG A 766 37.28 21.90 -7.16
N ILE A 767 38.28 22.13 -8.01
CA ILE A 767 38.65 23.47 -8.51
C ILE A 767 37.47 24.03 -9.34
N ALA A 768 36.88 23.27 -10.22
CA ALA A 768 35.71 23.69 -11.01
C ALA A 768 34.57 24.14 -10.09
N ILE A 769 34.23 23.34 -9.06
CA ILE A 769 33.19 23.69 -8.08
C ILE A 769 33.57 25.00 -7.31
N ALA A 770 34.81 25.13 -6.89
CA ALA A 770 35.27 26.35 -6.17
C ALA A 770 35.14 27.61 -7.06
N LEU A 771 35.52 27.52 -8.34
CA LEU A 771 35.35 28.59 -9.32
C LEU A 771 33.89 28.95 -9.52
N ALA A 772 33.01 27.95 -9.70
CA ALA A 772 31.58 28.16 -9.86
C ALA A 772 30.95 28.86 -8.65
N ARG A 773 31.34 28.50 -7.43
CA ARG A 773 30.89 29.17 -6.21
C ARG A 773 31.30 30.63 -6.12
N ARG A 774 32.39 30.97 -6.78
CA ARG A 774 32.88 32.38 -6.90
C ARG A 774 32.25 33.13 -8.08
N GLY A 775 31.46 32.46 -8.93
CA GLY A 775 30.79 33.08 -10.07
C GLY A 775 31.56 33.00 -11.39
N ASP A 776 32.72 32.37 -11.45
CA ASP A 776 33.48 32.15 -12.69
C ASP A 776 33.05 30.83 -13.36
N TYR A 777 31.88 30.85 -13.93
CA TYR A 777 31.25 29.66 -14.51
C TYR A 777 31.92 29.17 -15.79
N THR A 778 32.43 30.07 -16.61
CA THR A 778 33.13 29.75 -17.87
C THR A 778 34.41 28.99 -17.64
N THR A 779 35.21 29.47 -16.70
CA THR A 779 36.46 28.78 -16.32
C THR A 779 36.15 27.46 -15.61
N ALA A 780 35.11 27.42 -14.76
CA ALA A 780 34.66 26.22 -14.08
C ALA A 780 34.24 25.11 -15.06
N GLU A 781 33.45 25.45 -16.07
CA GLU A 781 33.05 24.51 -17.14
C GLU A 781 34.25 23.99 -17.93
N THR A 782 35.14 24.90 -18.32
CA THR A 782 36.36 24.52 -19.04
C THR A 782 37.21 23.53 -18.24
N VAL A 783 37.38 23.75 -16.93
CA VAL A 783 38.13 22.85 -16.06
C VAL A 783 37.40 21.51 -15.91
N ALA A 784 36.08 21.51 -15.71
CA ALA A 784 35.28 20.29 -15.59
C ALA A 784 35.39 19.39 -16.84
N LEU A 785 35.42 19.98 -18.01
CA LEU A 785 35.58 19.27 -19.29
C LEU A 785 37.00 18.71 -19.51
N THR A 786 37.99 19.09 -18.74
CA THR A 786 39.34 18.47 -18.79
C THR A 786 39.40 17.17 -17.99
N ILE A 787 38.38 16.84 -17.20
CA ILE A 787 38.30 15.61 -16.41
C ILE A 787 38.15 14.42 -17.37
N THR A 788 39.01 13.42 -17.22
CA THR A 788 39.06 12.24 -18.10
C THR A 788 38.13 11.14 -17.62
N ASP A 789 38.02 10.95 -16.32
CA ASP A 789 37.09 10.00 -15.72
C ASP A 789 35.64 10.47 -15.92
N GLU A 790 34.80 9.56 -16.44
CA GLU A 790 33.42 9.89 -16.81
C GLU A 790 32.53 10.10 -15.59
N ASP A 791 32.70 9.32 -14.53
CA ASP A 791 31.92 9.42 -13.29
C ASP A 791 32.29 10.71 -12.52
N GLU A 792 33.57 11.01 -12.39
CA GLU A 792 34.05 12.23 -11.73
C GLU A 792 33.65 13.49 -12.53
N ARG A 793 33.73 13.45 -13.86
CA ARG A 793 33.26 14.53 -14.73
C ARG A 793 31.74 14.72 -14.59
N GLY A 794 30.98 13.62 -14.56
CA GLY A 794 29.53 13.64 -14.34
C GLY A 794 29.17 14.30 -13.00
N TRP A 795 29.89 13.97 -11.93
CA TRP A 795 29.70 14.58 -10.62
C TRP A 795 30.03 16.07 -10.60
N ALA A 796 31.15 16.47 -11.22
CA ALA A 796 31.52 17.86 -11.32
C ALA A 796 30.48 18.70 -12.10
N LEU A 797 29.99 18.19 -13.21
CA LEU A 797 28.96 18.82 -14.03
C LEU A 797 27.61 18.93 -13.28
N ASP A 798 27.23 17.91 -12.48
CA ASP A 798 26.03 17.93 -11.61
C ASP A 798 26.10 19.09 -10.59
N GLU A 799 27.20 19.18 -9.86
CA GLU A 799 27.39 20.24 -8.87
C GLU A 799 27.45 21.65 -9.53
N LEU A 800 28.14 21.79 -10.68
CA LEU A 800 28.16 23.03 -11.44
C LEU A 800 26.76 23.47 -11.89
N ALA A 801 25.99 22.52 -12.43
CA ALA A 801 24.63 22.79 -12.86
C ALA A 801 23.71 23.22 -11.71
N ARG A 802 23.84 22.61 -10.52
CA ARG A 802 23.13 23.03 -9.29
C ARG A 802 23.49 24.45 -8.87
N ILE A 803 24.79 24.80 -8.91
CA ILE A 803 25.25 26.15 -8.58
C ILE A 803 24.70 27.17 -9.59
N LEU A 804 24.73 26.89 -10.87
CA LEU A 804 24.14 27.75 -11.91
C LEU A 804 22.63 27.95 -11.69
N ALA A 805 21.90 26.88 -11.40
CA ALA A 805 20.46 26.95 -11.14
C ALA A 805 20.14 27.78 -9.91
N ALA A 806 20.91 27.62 -8.82
CA ALA A 806 20.77 28.44 -7.61
C ALA A 806 20.99 29.93 -7.88
N ASN A 807 21.80 30.27 -8.90
CA ASN A 807 22.04 31.65 -9.34
C ASN A 807 21.12 32.11 -10.51
N GLY A 808 20.03 31.37 -10.77
CA GLY A 808 19.01 31.72 -11.77
C GLY A 808 19.41 31.44 -13.24
N ARG A 809 20.56 30.84 -13.50
CA ARG A 809 21.08 30.53 -14.84
C ARG A 809 20.60 29.15 -15.33
N HIS A 810 19.28 28.88 -15.24
CA HIS A 810 18.70 27.56 -15.48
C HIS A 810 18.99 26.99 -16.89
N ARG A 811 18.99 27.82 -17.95
CA ARG A 811 19.29 27.32 -19.31
C ARG A 811 20.68 26.76 -19.45
N GLU A 812 21.66 27.40 -18.83
CA GLU A 812 23.05 26.96 -18.84
C GLU A 812 23.21 25.71 -17.96
N ALA A 813 22.52 25.65 -16.82
CA ALA A 813 22.48 24.45 -15.99
C ALA A 813 22.00 23.21 -16.76
N PHE A 814 20.93 23.34 -17.57
CA PHE A 814 20.47 22.25 -18.44
C PHE A 814 21.45 21.91 -19.57
N ALA A 815 22.19 22.90 -20.08
CA ALA A 815 23.20 22.65 -21.09
C ALA A 815 24.37 21.79 -20.53
N LEU A 816 24.75 22.06 -19.28
CA LEU A 816 25.74 21.25 -18.56
C LEU A 816 25.20 19.84 -18.24
N ALA A 817 23.98 19.73 -17.76
CA ALA A 817 23.36 18.45 -17.47
C ALA A 817 23.32 17.53 -18.70
N ALA A 818 23.10 18.08 -19.89
CA ALA A 818 23.10 17.33 -21.14
C ALA A 818 24.44 16.69 -21.50
N GLN A 819 25.54 17.15 -20.89
CA GLN A 819 26.89 16.62 -21.11
C GLN A 819 27.23 15.43 -20.19
N ILE A 820 26.36 15.07 -19.25
CA ILE A 820 26.53 13.91 -18.36
C ILE A 820 26.22 12.63 -19.13
N GLY A 821 27.17 11.69 -19.16
CA GLY A 821 27.05 10.41 -19.90
C GLY A 821 26.04 9.45 -19.29
N ASP A 822 25.96 9.34 -17.96
CA ASP A 822 24.98 8.48 -17.27
C ASP A 822 23.54 9.03 -17.42
N ASP A 823 22.71 8.30 -18.15
CA ASP A 823 21.32 8.65 -18.41
C ASP A 823 20.48 8.79 -17.14
N ALA A 824 20.72 7.97 -16.11
CA ALA A 824 19.96 8.00 -14.86
C ALA A 824 20.37 9.19 -13.98
N ALA A 825 21.67 9.49 -13.88
CA ALA A 825 22.19 10.65 -13.17
C ALA A 825 21.74 11.95 -13.87
N ARG A 826 21.85 12.01 -15.19
CA ARG A 826 21.38 13.13 -16.00
C ARG A 826 19.90 13.40 -15.79
N ALA A 827 19.03 12.36 -15.85
CA ALA A 827 17.60 12.52 -15.67
C ALA A 827 17.22 13.01 -14.26
N ARG A 828 17.92 12.53 -13.23
CA ARG A 828 17.73 13.01 -11.83
C ARG A 828 18.08 14.48 -11.70
N LEU A 829 19.22 14.88 -12.23
CA LEU A 829 19.64 16.29 -12.23
C LEU A 829 18.67 17.17 -13.01
N GLU A 830 18.30 16.79 -14.24
CA GLU A 830 17.33 17.54 -15.05
C GLU A 830 15.99 17.73 -14.33
N ALA A 831 15.55 16.71 -13.56
CA ALA A 831 14.35 16.81 -12.74
C ALA A 831 14.51 17.85 -11.62
N ASP A 832 15.62 17.84 -10.90
CA ASP A 832 15.91 18.81 -9.84
C ASP A 832 16.04 20.24 -10.40
N LEU A 833 16.70 20.41 -11.54
CA LEU A 833 16.81 21.69 -12.24
C LEU A 833 15.47 22.23 -12.70
N ALA A 834 14.60 21.37 -13.23
CA ALA A 834 13.24 21.75 -13.64
C ALA A 834 12.41 22.22 -12.44
N ILE A 835 12.49 21.51 -11.31
CA ILE A 835 11.82 21.90 -10.06
C ILE A 835 12.34 23.25 -9.55
N ALA A 836 13.65 23.45 -9.55
CA ALA A 836 14.26 24.72 -9.15
C ALA A 836 13.83 25.87 -10.08
N TRP A 837 13.78 25.60 -11.38
CA TRP A 837 13.33 26.60 -12.37
C TRP A 837 11.86 26.98 -12.21
N ALA A 838 10.97 26.02 -11.93
CA ALA A 838 9.57 26.30 -11.65
C ALA A 838 9.40 27.20 -10.41
N ARG A 839 10.16 26.94 -9.35
CA ARG A 839 10.15 27.76 -8.12
C ARG A 839 10.62 29.19 -8.34
N SER A 840 11.43 29.45 -9.36
CA SER A 840 11.84 30.80 -9.76
C SER A 840 10.79 31.57 -10.58
N GLY A 841 9.57 31.01 -10.76
CA GLY A 841 8.45 31.67 -11.44
C GLY A 841 8.27 31.29 -12.92
N ALA A 842 9.10 30.40 -13.47
CA ALA A 842 9.04 29.99 -14.88
C ALA A 842 8.39 28.60 -15.08
N ALA A 843 7.25 28.35 -14.42
CA ALA A 843 6.59 27.06 -14.35
C ALA A 843 6.32 26.40 -15.71
N ALA A 844 5.84 27.16 -16.71
CA ALA A 844 5.53 26.63 -18.05
C ALA A 844 6.79 26.15 -18.78
N ALA A 845 7.90 26.93 -18.72
CA ALA A 845 9.17 26.55 -19.33
C ALA A 845 9.78 25.34 -18.62
N ALA A 846 9.74 25.32 -17.29
CA ALA A 846 10.20 24.21 -16.46
C ALA A 846 9.42 22.92 -16.76
N HIS A 847 8.10 23.02 -16.91
CA HIS A 847 7.25 21.88 -17.24
C HIS A 847 7.54 21.33 -18.64
N ALA A 848 7.70 22.20 -19.64
CA ALA A 848 8.08 21.80 -21.00
C ALA A 848 9.42 21.04 -20.99
N ARG A 849 10.38 21.52 -20.20
CA ARG A 849 11.68 20.85 -20.06
C ARG A 849 11.57 19.53 -19.31
N ALA A 850 10.80 19.49 -18.21
CA ALA A 850 10.52 18.24 -17.47
C ALA A 850 9.91 17.17 -18.36
N GLY A 851 9.06 17.56 -19.34
CA GLY A 851 8.48 16.62 -20.31
C GLY A 851 9.51 15.95 -21.23
N GLN A 852 10.70 16.53 -21.40
CA GLN A 852 11.78 16.01 -22.23
C GLN A 852 12.71 15.04 -21.50
N ILE A 853 12.59 14.89 -20.18
CA ILE A 853 13.40 13.96 -19.37
C ILE A 853 13.19 12.54 -19.88
N ALA A 854 14.28 11.85 -20.20
CA ALA A 854 14.24 10.53 -20.82
C ALA A 854 13.66 9.47 -19.86
N VAL A 855 14.05 9.48 -18.59
CA VAL A 855 13.62 8.49 -17.58
C VAL A 855 12.21 8.78 -17.08
N PRO A 856 11.21 7.89 -17.28
CA PRO A 856 9.80 8.17 -16.95
C PRO A 856 9.54 8.48 -15.48
N ALA A 857 10.27 7.83 -14.56
CA ALA A 857 10.13 8.03 -13.11
C ALA A 857 10.55 9.45 -12.70
N GLU A 858 11.69 9.93 -13.22
CA GLU A 858 12.22 11.27 -12.93
C GLU A 858 11.39 12.35 -13.62
N ARG A 859 10.91 12.08 -14.83
CA ARG A 859 9.96 12.94 -15.53
C ARG A 859 8.70 13.19 -14.69
N ALA A 860 8.09 12.11 -14.20
CA ALA A 860 6.89 12.20 -13.37
C ALA A 860 7.15 12.90 -12.04
N ARG A 861 8.32 12.67 -11.42
CA ARG A 861 8.74 13.35 -10.19
C ARG A 861 8.83 14.87 -10.40
N ALA A 862 9.48 15.28 -11.49
CA ALA A 862 9.61 16.70 -11.83
C ALA A 862 8.24 17.33 -12.11
N GLN A 863 7.43 16.70 -12.97
CA GLN A 863 6.11 17.21 -13.33
C GLN A 863 5.17 17.29 -12.13
N ALA A 864 5.20 16.32 -11.19
CA ALA A 864 4.43 16.36 -9.96
C ALA A 864 4.84 17.54 -9.06
N ALA A 865 6.13 17.77 -8.90
CA ALA A 865 6.64 18.87 -8.08
C ALA A 865 6.33 20.26 -8.71
N ILE A 866 6.23 20.34 -10.03
CA ILE A 866 5.91 21.58 -10.77
C ILE A 866 4.40 21.86 -10.79
N ALA A 867 3.54 20.88 -10.51
CA ALA A 867 2.09 20.99 -10.63
C ALA A 867 1.53 22.24 -9.92
N HIS A 868 2.04 22.56 -8.73
CA HIS A 868 1.60 23.73 -7.96
C HIS A 868 1.86 25.05 -8.73
N SER A 869 3.06 25.22 -9.25
CA SER A 869 3.44 26.39 -10.04
C SER A 869 2.69 26.46 -11.37
N LEU A 870 2.30 25.32 -11.96
CA LEU A 870 1.46 25.30 -13.16
C LEU A 870 0.05 25.81 -12.89
N VAL A 871 -0.55 25.46 -11.75
CA VAL A 871 -1.89 25.95 -11.39
C VAL A 871 -1.85 27.46 -11.17
N GLU A 872 -0.80 28.01 -10.56
CA GLU A 872 -0.58 29.46 -10.42
C GLU A 872 -0.60 30.18 -11.79
N THR A 873 -0.10 29.53 -12.83
CA THR A 873 -0.10 30.07 -14.21
C THR A 873 -1.38 29.77 -14.98
N GLY A 874 -2.41 29.21 -14.37
CA GLY A 874 -3.73 28.99 -14.93
C GLY A 874 -4.02 27.61 -15.49
N ALA A 875 -3.20 26.58 -15.19
CA ALA A 875 -3.49 25.22 -15.61
C ALA A 875 -4.75 24.64 -14.93
N ARG A 876 -5.52 23.85 -15.66
CA ARG A 876 -6.78 23.21 -15.23
C ARG A 876 -6.68 21.68 -15.33
N ALA A 877 -7.69 20.96 -14.84
CA ALA A 877 -7.76 19.51 -14.80
C ALA A 877 -7.31 18.83 -16.09
N ARG A 878 -7.74 19.31 -17.25
CA ARG A 878 -7.43 18.74 -18.55
C ARG A 878 -5.92 18.64 -18.84
N VAL A 879 -5.15 19.66 -18.45
CA VAL A 879 -3.68 19.64 -18.65
C VAL A 879 -3.04 18.49 -17.90
N PHE A 880 -3.50 18.26 -16.66
CA PHE A 880 -2.96 17.20 -15.82
C PHE A 880 -3.40 15.80 -16.27
N THR A 881 -4.64 15.67 -16.77
CA THR A 881 -5.15 14.39 -17.31
C THR A 881 -4.45 13.98 -18.60
N ASP A 882 -4.20 14.94 -19.51
CA ASP A 882 -3.47 14.70 -20.76
C ASP A 882 -2.04 14.22 -20.49
N ILE A 883 -1.36 14.83 -19.52
CA ILE A 883 -0.01 14.43 -19.09
C ILE A 883 -0.04 13.05 -18.41
N ALA A 884 -1.02 12.81 -17.54
CA ALA A 884 -1.15 11.54 -16.84
C ALA A 884 -1.34 10.36 -17.80
N GLY A 885 -1.99 10.58 -18.93
CA GLY A 885 -2.23 9.55 -19.96
C GLY A 885 -0.97 8.90 -20.52
N VAL A 886 0.17 9.59 -20.50
CA VAL A 886 1.45 9.10 -21.00
C VAL A 886 2.40 8.59 -19.91
N LEU A 887 1.99 8.65 -18.62
CA LEU A 887 2.82 8.22 -17.49
C LEU A 887 2.55 6.76 -17.10
N PRO A 888 3.57 6.02 -16.63
CA PRO A 888 3.38 4.70 -16.03
C PRO A 888 2.44 4.75 -14.80
N PRO A 889 1.70 3.66 -14.47
CA PRO A 889 0.67 3.65 -13.43
C PRO A 889 1.13 4.14 -12.05
N ASP A 890 2.32 3.71 -11.62
CA ASP A 890 2.87 4.08 -10.30
C ASP A 890 3.24 5.56 -10.20
N THR A 891 3.78 6.10 -11.27
CA THR A 891 4.16 7.52 -11.36
C THR A 891 2.94 8.39 -11.60
N ARG A 892 1.95 7.89 -12.34
CA ARG A 892 0.67 8.54 -12.60
C ARG A 892 -0.07 8.88 -11.31
N SER A 893 -0.17 7.94 -10.37
CA SER A 893 -0.86 8.17 -9.09
C SER A 893 -0.24 9.32 -8.29
N ARG A 894 1.09 9.38 -8.20
CA ARG A 894 1.80 10.46 -7.51
C ARG A 894 1.64 11.80 -8.20
N TYR A 895 1.71 11.81 -9.52
CA TYR A 895 1.53 13.02 -10.33
C TYR A 895 0.11 13.59 -10.18
N LEU A 896 -0.92 12.77 -10.34
CA LEU A 896 -2.32 13.17 -10.19
C LEU A 896 -2.64 13.61 -8.75
N LEU A 897 -2.03 12.97 -7.73
CA LEU A 897 -2.17 13.42 -6.34
C LEU A 897 -1.63 14.85 -6.17
N ALA A 898 -0.42 15.11 -6.66
CA ALA A 898 0.18 16.45 -6.57
C ALA A 898 -0.66 17.49 -7.33
N ALA A 899 -1.14 17.15 -8.53
CA ALA A 899 -2.01 18.00 -9.33
C ALA A 899 -3.34 18.32 -8.62
N ALA A 900 -4.02 17.31 -8.07
CA ALA A 900 -5.26 17.49 -7.32
C ALA A 900 -5.05 18.37 -6.08
N GLN A 901 -3.96 18.15 -5.33
CA GLN A 901 -3.60 18.97 -4.17
C GLN A 901 -3.29 20.42 -4.56
N ALA A 902 -2.58 20.64 -5.67
CA ALA A 902 -2.29 21.96 -6.18
C ALA A 902 -3.58 22.71 -6.59
N LEU A 903 -4.44 22.05 -7.36
CA LEU A 903 -5.73 22.61 -7.76
C LEU A 903 -6.62 22.96 -6.55
N ALA A 904 -6.68 22.06 -5.55
CA ALA A 904 -7.41 22.31 -4.32
C ALA A 904 -6.86 23.51 -3.54
N ALA A 905 -5.54 23.60 -3.39
CA ALA A 905 -4.88 24.70 -2.69
C ALA A 905 -5.12 26.08 -3.36
N HIS A 906 -5.30 26.11 -4.67
CA HIS A 906 -5.60 27.32 -5.44
C HIS A 906 -7.11 27.60 -5.60
N GLY A 907 -7.98 26.94 -4.82
CA GLY A 907 -9.40 27.19 -4.81
C GLY A 907 -10.15 26.69 -6.05
N LEU A 908 -9.68 25.62 -6.67
CA LEU A 908 -10.27 24.98 -7.86
C LEU A 908 -10.79 23.56 -7.51
N PRO A 909 -11.79 23.42 -6.62
CA PRO A 909 -12.22 22.12 -6.10
C PRO A 909 -12.89 21.24 -7.16
N ASP A 910 -13.48 21.81 -8.21
CA ASP A 910 -14.08 21.05 -9.31
C ASP A 910 -13.01 20.30 -10.11
N ASP A 911 -12.00 21.03 -10.57
CA ASP A 911 -10.85 20.48 -11.28
C ASP A 911 -10.09 19.47 -10.41
N ALA A 912 -9.90 19.78 -9.10
CA ALA A 912 -9.25 18.90 -8.16
C ALA A 912 -10.01 17.58 -7.98
N GLY A 913 -11.34 17.63 -7.90
CA GLY A 913 -12.20 16.46 -7.80
C GLY A 913 -12.15 15.58 -9.05
N GLU A 914 -12.17 16.17 -10.24
CA GLU A 914 -12.03 15.47 -11.50
C GLU A 914 -10.71 14.70 -11.58
N VAL A 915 -9.60 15.36 -11.23
CA VAL A 915 -8.26 14.75 -11.21
C VAL A 915 -8.17 13.66 -10.13
N ALA A 916 -8.73 13.88 -8.94
CA ALA A 916 -8.67 12.93 -7.84
C ALA A 916 -9.32 11.57 -8.16
N LEU A 917 -10.44 11.59 -8.90
CA LEU A 917 -11.16 10.38 -9.28
C LEU A 917 -10.39 9.50 -10.28
N LEU A 918 -9.43 10.08 -11.00
CA LEU A 918 -8.59 9.37 -11.98
C LEU A 918 -7.38 8.70 -11.34
N ILE A 919 -7.11 8.92 -10.05
CA ILE A 919 -5.97 8.33 -9.35
C ILE A 919 -6.21 6.82 -9.15
N PRO A 920 -5.34 5.93 -9.69
CA PRO A 920 -5.53 4.49 -9.59
C PRO A 920 -5.39 3.96 -8.15
N ARG A 921 -4.38 4.45 -7.39
CA ARG A 921 -4.08 3.94 -6.04
C ARG A 921 -5.06 4.48 -4.99
N PRO A 922 -5.71 3.61 -4.19
CA PRO A 922 -6.75 4.03 -3.25
C PRO A 922 -6.26 5.03 -2.20
N LEU A 923 -5.05 4.86 -1.65
CA LEU A 923 -4.51 5.73 -0.61
C LEU A 923 -4.28 7.17 -1.12
N GLU A 924 -3.65 7.28 -2.30
CA GLU A 924 -3.41 8.57 -2.97
C GLU A 924 -4.72 9.22 -3.41
N ARG A 925 -5.67 8.42 -3.92
CA ARG A 925 -7.02 8.91 -4.27
C ARG A 925 -7.75 9.49 -3.06
N ALA A 926 -7.77 8.77 -1.93
CA ALA A 926 -8.39 9.25 -0.72
C ALA A 926 -7.75 10.55 -0.22
N ARG A 927 -6.42 10.63 -0.25
CA ARG A 927 -5.69 11.84 0.13
C ARG A 927 -6.01 13.04 -0.76
N ALA A 928 -6.14 12.82 -2.07
CA ALA A 928 -6.56 13.87 -3.03
C ALA A 928 -8.00 14.32 -2.76
N LEU A 929 -8.93 13.37 -2.53
CA LEU A 929 -10.32 13.67 -2.21
C LEU A 929 -10.47 14.46 -0.90
N VAL A 930 -9.69 14.14 0.14
CA VAL A 930 -9.68 14.89 1.40
C VAL A 930 -9.17 16.33 1.17
N ALA A 931 -8.10 16.51 0.39
CA ALA A 931 -7.59 17.83 0.05
C ALA A 931 -8.64 18.67 -0.73
N THR A 932 -9.33 18.03 -1.67
CA THR A 932 -10.43 18.65 -2.43
C THR A 932 -11.62 19.01 -1.52
N ALA A 933 -11.98 18.11 -0.59
CA ALA A 933 -13.04 18.34 0.39
C ALA A 933 -12.72 19.54 1.29
N ARG A 934 -11.47 19.68 1.74
CA ARG A 934 -11.01 20.83 2.52
C ARG A 934 -11.18 22.15 1.75
N ALA A 935 -10.74 22.19 0.48
CA ALA A 935 -10.90 23.36 -0.37
C ALA A 935 -12.38 23.70 -0.60
N THR A 936 -13.21 22.69 -0.83
CA THR A 936 -14.67 22.84 -1.02
C THR A 936 -15.34 23.39 0.25
N ALA A 937 -14.97 22.88 1.44
CA ALA A 937 -15.46 23.36 2.72
C ALA A 937 -15.02 24.80 2.99
N GLY A 938 -13.78 25.16 2.66
CA GLY A 938 -13.26 26.53 2.75
C GLY A 938 -13.98 27.51 1.82
N ALA A 939 -14.51 27.03 0.69
CA ALA A 939 -15.37 27.81 -0.22
C ALA A 939 -16.85 27.91 0.24
N GLY A 940 -17.23 27.25 1.36
CA GLY A 940 -18.56 27.30 1.96
C GLY A 940 -19.52 26.21 1.51
N ASP A 941 -19.15 25.32 0.59
CA ASP A 941 -20.01 24.19 0.18
C ASP A 941 -19.76 22.97 1.07
N LEU A 942 -20.31 23.03 2.29
CA LEU A 942 -20.14 21.98 3.32
C LEU A 942 -20.75 20.63 2.92
N GLN A 943 -21.88 20.65 2.20
CA GLN A 943 -22.54 19.42 1.78
C GLN A 943 -21.71 18.65 0.74
N ARG A 944 -21.15 19.37 -0.23
CA ARG A 944 -20.27 18.77 -1.22
C ARG A 944 -18.96 18.29 -0.60
N ALA A 945 -18.39 19.07 0.35
CA ALA A 945 -17.21 18.65 1.09
C ALA A 945 -17.45 17.33 1.84
N GLN A 946 -18.60 17.18 2.47
CA GLN A 946 -18.98 15.93 3.14
C GLN A 946 -19.09 14.75 2.17
N ARG A 947 -19.70 14.97 0.98
CA ARG A 947 -19.76 13.92 -0.05
C ARG A 947 -18.37 13.48 -0.53
N LEU A 948 -17.43 14.40 -0.70
CA LEU A 948 -16.06 14.11 -1.06
C LEU A 948 -15.33 13.33 0.05
N LEU A 949 -15.53 13.68 1.31
CA LEU A 949 -15.04 12.90 2.45
C LEU A 949 -15.63 11.48 2.46
N GLY A 950 -16.93 11.36 2.18
CA GLY A 950 -17.58 10.06 2.06
C GLY A 950 -16.95 9.17 0.97
N GLN A 951 -16.65 9.75 -0.19
CA GLN A 951 -15.94 9.05 -1.27
C GLN A 951 -14.52 8.65 -0.85
N ALA A 952 -13.80 9.52 -0.14
CA ALA A 952 -12.48 9.20 0.39
C ALA A 952 -12.54 8.02 1.36
N PHE A 953 -13.48 8.03 2.30
CA PHE A 953 -13.65 6.96 3.29
C PHE A 953 -14.12 5.65 2.65
N LEU A 954 -15.03 5.69 1.67
CA LEU A 954 -15.44 4.50 0.90
C LEU A 954 -14.28 3.89 0.12
N THR A 955 -13.36 4.72 -0.35
CA THR A 955 -12.17 4.27 -1.06
C THR A 955 -11.19 3.54 -0.13
N ILE A 956 -11.08 4.00 1.12
CA ILE A 956 -10.04 3.56 2.04
C ILE A 956 -10.48 2.52 3.06
N ALA A 957 -11.73 2.55 3.53
CA ALA A 957 -12.23 1.62 4.56
C ALA A 957 -12.06 0.14 4.20
N PRO A 958 -12.18 -0.27 2.92
CA PRO A 958 -11.88 -1.63 2.50
C PRO A 958 -10.42 -2.06 2.67
N LEU A 959 -9.46 -1.12 2.78
CA LEU A 959 -8.05 -1.45 3.00
C LEU A 959 -7.79 -1.87 4.45
N GLY A 960 -8.52 -1.32 5.39
CA GLY A 960 -8.44 -1.69 6.80
C GLY A 960 -8.51 -0.51 7.76
N ARG A 961 -8.23 -0.80 9.03
CA ARG A 961 -8.37 0.17 10.12
C ARG A 961 -7.31 1.26 10.08
N THR A 962 -6.04 0.89 9.90
CA THR A 962 -4.90 1.83 9.92
C THR A 962 -5.06 2.92 8.88
N GLU A 963 -5.33 2.54 7.64
CA GLU A 963 -5.52 3.45 6.51
C GLU A 963 -6.76 4.33 6.70
N THR A 964 -7.83 3.76 7.27
CA THR A 964 -9.06 4.51 7.54
C THR A 964 -8.83 5.59 8.60
N LEU A 965 -8.14 5.26 9.70
CA LEU A 965 -7.82 6.22 10.75
C LEU A 965 -6.86 7.31 10.26
N GLN A 966 -5.89 6.94 9.43
CA GLN A 966 -5.00 7.89 8.78
C GLN A 966 -5.80 8.87 7.89
N CYS A 967 -6.76 8.37 7.14
CA CYS A 967 -7.64 9.20 6.30
C CYS A 967 -8.54 10.12 7.14
N ILE A 968 -9.09 9.63 8.26
CA ILE A 968 -9.85 10.45 9.22
C ILE A 968 -8.94 11.55 9.81
N GLY A 969 -7.68 11.21 10.14
CA GLY A 969 -6.69 12.20 10.58
C GLY A 969 -6.43 13.28 9.54
N TRP A 970 -6.26 12.94 8.27
CA TRP A 970 -6.14 13.94 7.19
C TRP A 970 -7.40 14.80 7.02
N ALA A 971 -8.59 14.24 7.33
CA ALA A 971 -9.87 14.92 7.21
C ALA A 971 -10.19 15.85 8.39
N SER A 972 -9.39 15.86 9.46
CA SER A 972 -9.68 16.60 10.71
C SER A 972 -9.96 18.09 10.47
N ASP A 973 -9.15 18.76 9.66
CA ASP A 973 -9.37 20.18 9.31
C ASP A 973 -10.70 20.40 8.59
N THR A 974 -11.06 19.49 7.68
CA THR A 974 -12.31 19.55 6.92
C THR A 974 -13.49 19.31 7.83
N LEU A 975 -13.40 18.33 8.74
CA LEU A 975 -14.42 18.06 9.75
C LEU A 975 -14.59 19.24 10.70
N ALA A 976 -13.50 19.93 11.07
CA ALA A 976 -13.56 21.16 11.84
C ALA A 976 -14.31 22.29 11.10
N LEU A 977 -14.13 22.40 9.79
CA LEU A 977 -14.88 23.38 8.97
C LEU A 977 -16.37 23.02 8.85
N ILE A 978 -16.72 21.73 8.84
CA ILE A 978 -18.11 21.25 8.71
C ILE A 978 -18.90 21.42 10.00
N GLY A 979 -18.33 21.06 11.17
CA GLY A 979 -19.08 21.01 12.44
C GLY A 979 -18.33 21.55 13.66
N GLY A 980 -17.23 22.27 13.44
CA GLY A 980 -16.47 22.90 14.52
C GLY A 980 -15.74 21.92 15.44
N ALA A 981 -15.30 22.43 16.58
CA ALA A 981 -14.64 21.65 17.62
C ALA A 981 -15.53 20.55 18.21
N GLU A 982 -16.85 20.80 18.29
CA GLU A 982 -17.80 19.84 18.82
C GLU A 982 -17.88 18.57 17.98
N LEU A 983 -17.88 18.68 16.65
CA LEU A 983 -17.81 17.51 15.75
C LEU A 983 -16.53 16.71 15.95
N LEU A 984 -15.39 17.37 16.11
CA LEU A 984 -14.12 16.69 16.34
C LEU A 984 -14.10 15.93 17.66
N LEU A 985 -14.60 16.52 18.75
CA LEU A 985 -14.68 15.87 20.06
C LEU A 985 -15.64 14.68 20.04
N THR A 986 -16.80 14.83 19.40
CA THR A 986 -17.78 13.73 19.27
C THR A 986 -17.30 12.63 18.34
N ALA A 987 -16.54 12.98 17.29
CA ALA A 987 -15.89 12.02 16.41
C ALA A 987 -14.81 11.22 17.18
N ALA A 988 -13.96 11.89 17.97
CA ALA A 988 -12.98 11.23 18.81
C ALA A 988 -13.64 10.26 19.80
N ALA A 989 -14.71 10.69 20.49
CA ALA A 989 -15.47 9.84 21.40
C ALA A 989 -16.10 8.63 20.68
N ALA A 990 -16.56 8.80 19.42
CA ALA A 990 -17.10 7.71 18.63
C ALA A 990 -16.00 6.69 18.21
N LEU A 991 -14.78 7.16 17.95
CA LEU A 991 -13.63 6.30 17.70
C LEU A 991 -13.27 5.49 18.94
N ASP A 992 -13.23 6.13 20.11
CA ASP A 992 -12.98 5.48 21.40
C ASP A 992 -14.06 4.43 21.72
N GLU A 993 -15.33 4.74 21.44
CA GLU A 993 -16.45 3.81 21.61
C GLU A 993 -16.29 2.56 20.73
N ILE A 994 -15.96 2.75 19.42
CA ILE A 994 -15.72 1.64 18.49
C ILE A 994 -14.54 0.81 18.97
N ASP A 995 -13.45 1.43 19.40
CA ASP A 995 -12.29 0.75 19.94
C ASP A 995 -12.63 -0.05 21.21
N ALA A 996 -13.46 0.51 22.10
CA ALA A 996 -13.98 -0.20 23.29
C ALA A 996 -14.87 -1.40 22.91
N TRP A 997 -15.62 -1.34 21.80
CA TRP A 997 -16.39 -2.50 21.33
C TRP A 997 -15.49 -3.61 20.84
N LEU A 998 -14.43 -3.22 20.16
CA LEU A 998 -13.43 -4.16 19.67
C LEU A 998 -12.61 -4.80 20.81
N VAL A 999 -12.51 -4.15 21.97
CA VAL A 999 -11.81 -4.63 23.17
C VAL A 999 -12.69 -5.52 24.05
N ASN A 1000 -14.00 -5.33 24.11
CA ASN A 1000 -14.95 -6.08 24.93
C ASN A 1000 -15.81 -7.05 24.10
#